data_e1317415eb4bc39c7c5a6950ffcf8b14
#
_entry.id   e1317415eb4bc39c7c5a6950ffcf8b14
#
_cell.length_a   1.000
_cell.length_b   1.000
_cell.length_c   1.000
_cell.angle_alpha   90.00
_cell.angle_beta   90.00
_cell.angle_gamma   90.00
#
_symmetry.space_group_name_H-M   'P 1'
#
loop_
_entity.id
_entity.type
_entity.pdbx_description
1 polymer ?
#
loop_
_entity_poly.entity_id
_entity_poly.type
_entity_poly.pdbx_seq_one_letter_code
_entity_poly.pdbx_strand_id
1 'polypeptide(L)'
;MGLTNTSTGAGVLSHCGLYIEKATLQDKVIALAGNPNVGKSTVFNALTGMNQHTGNWPGKTVVNAQGKYQHKGLNIALVDLPGTYSLWANSAEEEVARDFICFGEPDAVVVVADATCLERNLNLVLQTMEITSRIVLCVNLMDEAKRKKININLTALSSKLGIPVIGTSARSGRGLNDLMDAVKELTESKPKLCPLHIKYGEKIEDAADLIESELDDVLQGQISSRWVALKLLDGDESLLHSLKTCLGFDLLKNDEIAQAVKKARLSLGEVNMPANRIRDQIVTKIVRECEDICRDTVIFGNKEYTGRDNKIDKILTSKLTGIPIMIAMLFGIFWLTIVGSNIPSNLLSTGLFSLEEPLSRFFEWLSAPDWLRGVLVDGVFRTLAWVISVMLPPMAIFFPLFTLLEDMGYLPRIAFNLDNFFRKACAHGKQSLTMCMGFGCNACGVIGCRIIDSPRERLIAILTNCFVPCNGRFPTLIAIITMFFAGALSGAFQSVISTLMLTGTIILGVAMTLLISKLLSKTILKGMPSSFHLELPPYRRPQVGKVIIRSIFDRTLFVLGRAITVAAPAGMVIWVLANIHIGDLSLLAHCAGFLDPFARFIGLDGYILMAFILGFPANEIVVPILIMSYMAAGKLTDLESLSELHTLFVNNGWTWLTAVCTILFTLLHWPCGTTFLTIKKETQSMKWALISFAIPTITGIIVCMITANTIRLLGLI
;
A
#
# COMPACT_ATOMS: atom_id res chain seq x y z
N MET A 1 18.58 32.18 12.32
CA MET A 1 19.47 32.02 13.50
C MET A 1 19.43 30.54 13.83
N GLY A 2 20.54 29.84 13.52
CA GLY A 2 20.65 28.39 13.81
C GLY A 2 20.89 28.19 15.31
N LEU A 3 20.08 27.34 15.93
CA LEU A 3 20.31 26.86 17.28
C LEU A 3 21.59 26.01 17.26
N THR A 4 22.58 26.40 18.03
CA THR A 4 23.82 25.67 18.21
C THR A 4 23.59 24.40 19.03
N ASN A 5 24.26 23.30 18.70
CA ASN A 5 24.17 21.95 19.31
C ASN A 5 24.41 21.87 20.84
N THR A 6 24.61 22.99 21.52
CA THR A 6 24.84 23.07 22.96
C THR A 6 23.61 23.39 23.82
N SER A 7 22.45 23.61 23.19
CA SER A 7 21.21 24.01 23.92
C SER A 7 20.17 22.90 24.09
N THR A 8 20.38 21.71 23.53
CA THR A 8 19.48 20.57 23.65
C THR A 8 20.27 19.31 24.00
N GLY A 9 20.27 18.89 25.25
CA GLY A 9 20.72 17.61 25.80
C GLY A 9 21.90 16.91 25.13
N ALA A 10 22.80 16.32 25.89
CA ALA A 10 24.00 15.62 25.38
C ALA A 10 23.59 14.43 24.50
N GLY A 11 23.51 14.64 23.18
CA GLY A 11 23.42 13.56 22.19
C GLY A 11 24.80 13.01 21.90
N VAL A 12 24.99 11.70 21.98
CA VAL A 12 26.22 11.02 21.59
C VAL A 12 26.05 10.52 20.16
N LEU A 13 26.91 11.00 19.24
CA LEU A 13 27.06 10.41 17.92
C LEU A 13 27.79 9.08 18.06
N SER A 14 27.19 7.96 17.65
CA SER A 14 27.93 6.71 17.46
C SER A 14 28.96 6.87 16.32
N HIS A 15 30.01 6.04 16.30
CA HIS A 15 31.08 6.09 15.29
C HIS A 15 30.57 6.10 13.82
N CYS A 16 29.32 5.61 13.60
CA CYS A 16 28.69 5.53 12.27
C CYS A 16 27.68 6.65 11.98
N GLY A 17 27.70 7.78 12.73
CA GLY A 17 26.80 8.90 12.48
C GLY A 17 25.34 8.69 12.95
N LEU A 18 25.08 7.62 13.70
CA LEU A 18 23.78 7.35 14.28
C LEU A 18 23.56 8.21 15.53
N TYR A 19 22.57 9.11 15.50
CA TYR A 19 22.27 10.00 16.60
C TYR A 19 21.32 9.35 17.61
N ILE A 20 21.78 9.20 18.86
CA ILE A 20 20.98 8.69 19.97
C ILE A 20 20.85 9.78 21.03
N GLU A 21 19.64 10.14 21.38
CA GLU A 21 19.37 11.11 22.45
C GLU A 21 19.52 10.45 23.82
N LYS A 22 20.65 10.62 24.46
CA LYS A 22 20.87 10.28 25.88
C LYS A 22 20.62 11.50 26.76
N ALA A 23 19.94 11.32 27.86
CA ALA A 23 19.80 12.39 28.88
C ALA A 23 21.11 12.58 29.67
N THR A 24 21.83 11.47 29.93
CA THR A 24 23.14 11.43 30.55
C THR A 24 24.06 10.42 29.84
N LEU A 25 25.38 10.59 30.01
CA LEU A 25 26.36 9.64 29.48
C LEU A 25 26.23 8.21 30.07
N GLN A 26 25.53 8.10 31.21
CA GLN A 26 25.32 6.81 31.90
C GLN A 26 24.05 6.09 31.41
N ASP A 27 23.22 6.73 30.59
CA ASP A 27 21.99 6.11 30.08
C ASP A 27 22.30 4.91 29.22
N LYS A 28 21.61 3.78 29.49
CA LYS A 28 21.74 2.54 28.72
C LYS A 28 20.91 2.59 27.45
N VAL A 29 21.48 2.18 26.32
CA VAL A 29 20.81 2.11 25.04
C VAL A 29 20.28 0.71 24.80
N ILE A 30 18.96 0.58 24.66
CA ILE A 30 18.31 -0.70 24.39
C ILE A 30 17.64 -0.64 23.02
N ALA A 31 18.05 -1.54 22.13
CA ALA A 31 17.44 -1.71 20.82
C ALA A 31 16.22 -2.63 20.91
N LEU A 32 15.10 -2.20 20.33
CA LEU A 32 13.89 -3.02 20.21
C LEU A 32 13.78 -3.51 18.77
N ALA A 33 14.07 -4.79 18.53
CA ALA A 33 13.97 -5.47 17.24
C ALA A 33 12.75 -6.41 17.20
N GLY A 34 12.33 -6.84 16.05
CA GLY A 34 11.24 -7.82 15.90
C GLY A 34 10.61 -7.80 14.52
N ASN A 35 9.91 -8.87 14.19
CA ASN A 35 9.19 -8.96 12.92
C ASN A 35 8.05 -7.91 12.86
N PRO A 36 7.60 -7.53 11.68
CA PRO A 36 6.39 -6.72 11.55
C PRO A 36 5.18 -7.38 12.24
N ASN A 37 4.31 -6.58 12.86
CA ASN A 37 3.06 -7.02 13.50
C ASN A 37 3.17 -7.88 14.76
N VAL A 38 4.35 -8.10 15.34
CA VAL A 38 4.53 -8.82 16.61
C VAL A 38 4.13 -8.02 17.85
N GLY A 39 3.69 -6.76 17.66
CA GLY A 39 3.35 -5.86 18.73
C GLY A 39 4.54 -5.08 19.31
N LYS A 40 5.64 -4.96 18.55
CA LYS A 40 6.85 -4.21 18.93
C LYS A 40 6.53 -2.78 19.36
N SER A 41 5.82 -2.00 18.53
CA SER A 41 5.41 -0.63 18.85
C SER A 41 4.44 -0.56 20.03
N THR A 42 3.69 -1.64 20.32
CA THR A 42 2.85 -1.73 21.52
C THR A 42 3.72 -1.88 22.77
N VAL A 43 4.77 -2.70 22.73
CA VAL A 43 5.77 -2.84 23.81
C VAL A 43 6.46 -1.49 24.04
N PHE A 44 6.94 -0.87 22.95
CA PHE A 44 7.60 0.43 23.01
C PHE A 44 6.72 1.52 23.66
N ASN A 45 5.47 1.66 23.19
CA ASN A 45 4.53 2.65 23.71
C ASN A 45 4.12 2.38 25.16
N ALA A 46 3.98 1.10 25.55
CA ALA A 46 3.64 0.72 26.90
C ALA A 46 4.77 1.03 27.90
N LEU A 47 6.03 0.97 27.46
CA LEU A 47 7.19 1.33 28.27
C LEU A 47 7.42 2.84 28.30
N THR A 48 7.39 3.53 27.17
CA THR A 48 7.76 4.95 27.06
C THR A 48 6.62 5.92 27.41
N GLY A 49 5.37 5.44 27.59
CA GLY A 49 4.22 6.28 27.91
C GLY A 49 3.89 7.34 26.86
N MET A 50 4.15 7.09 25.56
CA MET A 50 4.03 8.03 24.46
C MET A 50 5.00 9.21 24.45
N ASN A 51 6.00 9.24 25.33
CA ASN A 51 7.10 10.22 25.28
C ASN A 51 8.09 9.81 24.19
N GLN A 52 7.73 10.07 22.94
CA GLN A 52 8.50 9.65 21.77
C GLN A 52 9.04 10.87 21.01
N HIS A 53 10.29 10.76 20.58
CA HIS A 53 10.85 11.60 19.54
C HIS A 53 10.90 10.81 18.23
N THR A 54 10.21 11.28 17.20
CA THR A 54 10.22 10.67 15.87
C THR A 54 11.06 11.49 14.92
N GLY A 55 11.97 10.84 14.21
CA GLY A 55 12.81 11.43 13.16
C GLY A 55 13.03 10.44 12.03
N ASN A 56 13.86 10.78 11.08
CA ASN A 56 14.32 9.85 10.06
C ASN A 56 15.75 9.38 10.37
N TRP A 57 16.06 8.14 10.03
CA TRP A 57 17.43 7.65 10.09
C TRP A 57 18.33 8.47 9.14
N PRO A 58 19.54 8.87 9.57
CA PRO A 58 20.44 9.66 8.74
C PRO A 58 20.70 9.02 7.37
N GLY A 59 20.46 9.78 6.30
CA GLY A 59 20.65 9.32 4.92
C GLY A 59 19.65 8.29 4.40
N LYS A 60 18.63 7.91 5.19
CA LYS A 60 17.58 6.94 4.77
C LYS A 60 16.18 7.50 5.05
N THR A 61 15.21 7.09 4.25
CA THR A 61 13.78 7.51 4.38
C THR A 61 13.01 6.69 5.42
N VAL A 62 13.71 6.07 6.37
CA VAL A 62 13.14 5.18 7.39
C VAL A 62 12.93 5.98 8.67
N VAL A 63 11.75 5.84 9.28
CA VAL A 63 11.37 6.53 10.53
C VAL A 63 12.11 5.92 11.71
N ASN A 64 12.66 6.79 12.56
CA ASN A 64 13.28 6.46 13.83
C ASN A 64 12.35 6.90 14.97
N ALA A 65 12.07 6.01 15.92
CA ALA A 65 11.37 6.34 17.16
C ALA A 65 12.27 6.04 18.35
N GLN A 66 12.53 7.06 19.16
CA GLN A 66 13.31 6.95 20.38
C GLN A 66 12.46 7.38 21.59
N GLY A 67 12.61 6.71 22.71
CA GLY A 67 11.87 7.01 23.92
C GLY A 67 12.71 6.82 25.16
N LYS A 68 12.42 7.58 26.22
CA LYS A 68 13.09 7.48 27.52
C LYS A 68 12.25 6.68 28.49
N TYR A 69 12.88 5.78 29.21
CA TYR A 69 12.23 4.95 30.22
C TYR A 69 13.13 4.82 31.45
N GLN A 70 12.55 4.84 32.63
CA GLN A 70 13.29 4.64 33.87
C GLN A 70 12.76 3.40 34.60
N HIS A 71 13.68 2.47 34.95
CA HIS A 71 13.35 1.25 35.65
C HIS A 71 14.30 1.00 36.82
N LYS A 72 13.78 0.98 38.03
CA LYS A 72 14.54 0.69 39.26
C LYS A 72 15.91 1.42 39.33
N GLY A 73 15.89 2.72 39.02
CA GLY A 73 17.07 3.59 39.06
C GLY A 73 17.96 3.54 37.81
N LEU A 74 17.67 2.69 36.83
CA LEU A 74 18.37 2.65 35.54
C LEU A 74 17.64 3.54 34.53
N ASN A 75 18.34 4.50 33.95
CA ASN A 75 17.83 5.30 32.85
C ASN A 75 18.11 4.59 31.51
N ILE A 76 17.11 4.47 30.69
CA ILE A 76 17.15 3.71 29.45
C ILE A 76 16.70 4.61 28.29
N ALA A 77 17.52 4.68 27.24
CA ALA A 77 17.16 5.18 25.92
C ALA A 77 16.69 3.99 25.09
N LEU A 78 15.40 3.88 24.86
CA LEU A 78 14.80 2.81 24.07
C LEU A 78 14.73 3.25 22.61
N VAL A 79 15.27 2.45 21.68
CA VAL A 79 15.29 2.72 20.24
C VAL A 79 14.44 1.68 19.53
N ASP A 80 13.36 2.12 18.87
CA ASP A 80 12.47 1.26 18.09
C ASP A 80 13.04 1.05 16.68
N LEU A 81 13.56 -0.15 16.39
CA LEU A 81 14.09 -0.48 15.08
C LEU A 81 12.96 -0.80 14.10
N PRO A 82 13.14 -0.59 12.80
CA PRO A 82 12.19 -1.03 11.79
C PRO A 82 11.87 -2.52 11.91
N GLY A 83 10.62 -2.90 11.65
CA GLY A 83 10.24 -4.32 11.67
C GLY A 83 10.91 -5.09 10.53
N THR A 84 11.64 -6.15 10.86
CA THR A 84 12.40 -6.94 9.90
C THR A 84 12.16 -8.44 10.09
N TYR A 85 12.21 -9.20 9.00
CA TYR A 85 12.10 -10.65 9.04
C TYR A 85 13.47 -11.34 9.12
N SER A 86 14.49 -10.64 8.69
CA SER A 86 15.85 -11.13 8.58
C SER A 86 16.85 -9.98 8.61
N LEU A 87 18.06 -10.24 9.07
CA LEU A 87 19.20 -9.32 8.98
C LEU A 87 20.04 -9.53 7.70
N TRP A 88 19.53 -10.34 6.76
CA TRP A 88 20.01 -10.43 5.39
C TRP A 88 19.37 -9.31 4.59
N ALA A 89 19.99 -8.13 4.58
CA ALA A 89 19.37 -6.90 4.14
C ALA A 89 19.04 -6.90 2.64
N ASN A 90 17.75 -6.96 2.34
CA ASN A 90 17.18 -6.79 1.01
C ASN A 90 16.32 -5.51 0.89
N SER A 91 16.13 -4.78 2.00
CA SER A 91 15.38 -3.52 2.07
C SER A 91 16.13 -2.49 2.91
N ALA A 92 15.81 -1.20 2.73
CA ALA A 92 16.40 -0.12 3.51
C ALA A 92 16.12 -0.24 5.02
N GLU A 93 14.96 -0.82 5.38
CA GLU A 93 14.54 -1.07 6.76
C GLU A 93 15.38 -2.17 7.41
N GLU A 94 15.61 -3.27 6.68
CA GLU A 94 16.47 -4.37 7.14
C GLU A 94 17.92 -3.93 7.28
N GLU A 95 18.44 -3.11 6.35
CA GLU A 95 19.76 -2.50 6.46
C GLU A 95 19.90 -1.65 7.72
N VAL A 96 18.89 -0.79 8.01
CA VAL A 96 18.91 0.06 9.19
C VAL A 96 18.93 -0.77 10.48
N ALA A 97 18.08 -1.80 10.57
CA ALA A 97 18.03 -2.66 11.75
C ALA A 97 19.33 -3.43 11.95
N ARG A 98 19.91 -4.01 10.89
CA ARG A 98 21.18 -4.70 10.90
C ARG A 98 22.31 -3.75 11.32
N ASP A 99 22.41 -2.60 10.64
CA ASP A 99 23.48 -1.64 10.87
C ASP A 99 23.45 -1.08 12.30
N PHE A 100 22.24 -0.86 12.88
CA PHE A 100 22.11 -0.44 14.26
C PHE A 100 22.54 -1.52 15.26
N ILE A 101 22.16 -2.77 15.04
CA ILE A 101 22.56 -3.89 15.91
C ILE A 101 24.07 -4.11 15.86
N CYS A 102 24.68 -3.94 14.67
CA CYS A 102 26.12 -4.15 14.47
C CYS A 102 26.98 -2.97 14.96
N PHE A 103 26.57 -1.75 14.67
CA PHE A 103 27.40 -0.54 14.78
C PHE A 103 26.85 0.52 15.72
N GLY A 104 25.62 0.38 16.18
CA GLY A 104 24.95 1.33 17.09
C GLY A 104 25.34 1.12 18.56
N GLU A 105 26.16 0.11 18.87
CA GLU A 105 26.63 -0.25 20.22
C GLU A 105 25.50 -0.29 21.28
N PRO A 106 24.38 -1.01 21.03
CA PRO A 106 23.35 -1.13 22.04
C PRO A 106 23.86 -1.93 23.26
N ASP A 107 23.56 -1.45 24.47
CA ASP A 107 23.89 -2.17 25.71
C ASP A 107 23.16 -3.52 25.82
N ALA A 108 21.95 -3.62 25.22
CA ALA A 108 21.23 -4.87 24.98
C ALA A 108 20.24 -4.75 23.82
N VAL A 109 19.91 -5.89 23.20
CA VAL A 109 18.89 -6.00 22.16
C VAL A 109 17.71 -6.81 22.69
N VAL A 110 16.52 -6.25 22.65
CA VAL A 110 15.27 -6.96 22.97
C VAL A 110 14.60 -7.35 21.65
N VAL A 111 14.53 -8.65 21.37
CA VAL A 111 13.82 -9.14 20.18
C VAL A 111 12.41 -9.54 20.56
N VAL A 112 11.42 -8.86 19.98
CA VAL A 112 10.00 -9.13 20.21
C VAL A 112 9.50 -10.16 19.20
N ALA A 113 8.96 -11.27 19.72
CA ALA A 113 8.43 -12.38 18.94
C ALA A 113 6.93 -12.59 19.25
N ASP A 114 6.16 -13.01 18.26
CA ASP A 114 4.74 -13.38 18.43
C ASP A 114 4.63 -14.83 18.94
N ALA A 115 4.02 -14.99 20.10
CA ALA A 115 3.74 -16.29 20.70
C ALA A 115 2.88 -17.20 19.81
N THR A 116 2.10 -16.67 18.90
CA THR A 116 1.20 -17.46 18.04
C THR A 116 1.87 -18.03 16.80
N CYS A 117 3.06 -17.50 16.44
CA CYS A 117 3.90 -17.95 15.30
C CYS A 117 5.39 -17.86 15.65
N LEU A 118 5.75 -18.45 16.79
CA LEU A 118 7.09 -18.35 17.39
C LEU A 118 8.18 -18.88 16.46
N GLU A 119 7.99 -20.02 15.82
CA GLU A 119 8.93 -20.67 14.90
C GLU A 119 9.48 -19.70 13.85
N ARG A 120 8.59 -18.93 13.22
CA ARG A 120 8.99 -17.94 12.21
C ARG A 120 9.75 -16.76 12.80
N ASN A 121 9.40 -16.35 14.03
CA ASN A 121 10.03 -15.22 14.69
C ASN A 121 11.41 -15.55 15.24
N LEU A 122 11.65 -16.82 15.59
CA LEU A 122 12.96 -17.30 16.04
C LEU A 122 14.07 -17.12 15.00
N ASN A 123 13.74 -17.06 13.72
CA ASN A 123 14.73 -16.80 12.66
C ASN A 123 15.49 -15.47 12.90
N LEU A 124 14.79 -14.39 13.23
CA LEU A 124 15.42 -13.12 13.56
C LEU A 124 16.21 -13.19 14.87
N VAL A 125 15.70 -13.94 15.86
CA VAL A 125 16.37 -14.13 17.15
C VAL A 125 17.71 -14.81 16.95
N LEU A 126 17.75 -15.93 16.22
CA LEU A 126 18.99 -16.68 15.96
C LEU A 126 20.00 -15.84 15.17
N GLN A 127 19.56 -15.07 14.17
CA GLN A 127 20.43 -14.16 13.44
C GLN A 127 20.98 -13.03 14.32
N THR A 128 20.19 -12.50 15.24
CA THR A 128 20.66 -11.48 16.19
C THR A 128 21.67 -12.06 17.19
N MET A 129 21.48 -13.31 17.61
CA MET A 129 22.40 -14.02 18.50
C MET A 129 23.81 -14.24 17.89
N GLU A 130 23.90 -14.32 16.56
CA GLU A 130 25.21 -14.40 15.88
C GLU A 130 25.98 -13.08 15.93
N ILE A 131 25.27 -11.95 16.04
CA ILE A 131 25.89 -10.62 16.08
C ILE A 131 26.25 -10.22 17.51
N THR A 132 25.34 -10.46 18.47
CA THR A 132 25.54 -10.04 19.86
C THR A 132 25.08 -11.09 20.86
N SER A 133 25.81 -11.22 21.95
CA SER A 133 25.41 -12.06 23.08
C SER A 133 24.51 -11.37 24.10
N ARG A 134 24.32 -10.03 23.98
CA ARG A 134 23.49 -9.23 24.88
C ARG A 134 22.05 -9.11 24.35
N ILE A 135 21.33 -10.23 24.37
CA ILE A 135 19.98 -10.35 23.80
C ILE A 135 18.98 -10.86 24.82
N VAL A 136 17.78 -10.32 24.81
CA VAL A 136 16.60 -10.80 25.56
C VAL A 136 15.48 -11.10 24.56
N LEU A 137 14.87 -12.26 24.66
CA LEU A 137 13.70 -12.62 23.87
C LEU A 137 12.42 -12.25 24.60
N CYS A 138 11.63 -11.33 24.03
CA CYS A 138 10.31 -10.95 24.48
C CYS A 138 9.24 -11.71 23.69
N VAL A 139 8.66 -12.76 24.25
CA VAL A 139 7.55 -13.51 23.64
C VAL A 139 6.25 -12.80 23.96
N ASN A 140 5.78 -11.97 23.02
CA ASN A 140 4.58 -11.14 23.18
C ASN A 140 3.32 -11.87 22.70
N LEU A 141 2.13 -11.29 22.96
CA LEU A 141 0.82 -11.85 22.63
C LEU A 141 0.51 -13.19 23.33
N MET A 142 1.03 -13.40 24.54
CA MET A 142 0.77 -14.60 25.35
C MET A 142 -0.72 -14.80 25.65
N ASP A 143 -1.50 -13.73 25.73
CA ASP A 143 -2.96 -13.78 25.87
C ASP A 143 -3.65 -14.35 24.61
N GLU A 144 -3.15 -14.04 23.42
CA GLU A 144 -3.64 -14.65 22.17
C GLU A 144 -3.22 -16.10 22.04
N ALA A 145 -1.99 -16.46 22.41
CA ALA A 145 -1.51 -17.84 22.42
C ALA A 145 -2.39 -18.70 23.37
N LYS A 146 -2.69 -18.18 24.56
CA LYS A 146 -3.58 -18.85 25.52
C LYS A 146 -5.00 -19.05 24.95
N ARG A 147 -5.56 -18.06 24.25
CA ARG A 147 -6.86 -18.17 23.56
C ARG A 147 -6.84 -19.23 22.46
N LYS A 148 -5.73 -19.35 21.74
CA LYS A 148 -5.52 -20.37 20.69
C LYS A 148 -5.11 -21.74 21.24
N LYS A 149 -5.02 -21.90 22.57
CA LYS A 149 -4.56 -23.11 23.26
C LYS A 149 -3.13 -23.52 22.84
N ILE A 150 -2.27 -22.53 22.60
CA ILE A 150 -0.85 -22.71 22.37
C ILE A 150 -0.16 -22.56 23.72
N ASN A 151 0.55 -23.57 24.15
CA ASN A 151 1.31 -23.57 25.38
C ASN A 151 2.82 -23.54 25.04
N ILE A 152 3.51 -22.53 25.54
CA ILE A 152 4.96 -22.32 25.30
C ILE A 152 5.68 -22.51 26.62
N ASN A 153 6.63 -23.44 26.64
CA ASN A 153 7.51 -23.64 27.79
C ASN A 153 8.69 -22.63 27.72
N LEU A 154 8.50 -21.46 28.34
CA LEU A 154 9.49 -20.37 28.32
C LEU A 154 10.82 -20.77 28.96
N THR A 155 10.80 -21.60 30.00
CA THR A 155 12.01 -22.07 30.69
C THR A 155 12.81 -23.00 29.78
N ALA A 156 12.18 -23.97 29.14
CA ALA A 156 12.82 -24.85 28.16
C ALA A 156 13.35 -24.06 26.96
N LEU A 157 12.61 -23.05 26.49
CA LEU A 157 13.04 -22.17 25.40
C LEU A 157 14.27 -21.35 25.79
N SER A 158 14.30 -20.79 27.01
CA SER A 158 15.45 -20.08 27.55
C SER A 158 16.69 -20.96 27.66
N SER A 159 16.53 -22.21 28.16
CA SER A 159 17.61 -23.15 28.28
C SER A 159 18.17 -23.60 26.92
N LYS A 160 17.32 -23.78 25.91
CA LYS A 160 17.76 -24.16 24.55
C LYS A 160 18.45 -23.02 23.80
N LEU A 161 17.93 -21.82 23.91
CA LEU A 161 18.50 -20.64 23.26
C LEU A 161 19.73 -20.11 24.00
N GLY A 162 19.86 -20.41 25.32
CA GLY A 162 20.93 -19.86 26.16
C GLY A 162 20.80 -18.33 26.37
N ILE A 163 19.58 -17.79 26.30
CA ILE A 163 19.28 -16.37 26.54
C ILE A 163 18.05 -16.21 27.44
N PRO A 164 17.88 -15.07 28.13
CA PRO A 164 16.66 -14.78 28.87
C PRO A 164 15.44 -14.72 27.95
N VAL A 165 14.34 -15.41 28.32
CA VAL A 165 13.08 -15.44 27.57
C VAL A 165 11.94 -15.04 28.48
N ILE A 166 11.25 -13.95 28.16
CA ILE A 166 10.18 -13.38 28.96
C ILE A 166 8.87 -13.37 28.17
N GLY A 167 7.82 -13.92 28.75
CA GLY A 167 6.47 -13.89 28.17
C GLY A 167 5.73 -12.61 28.52
N THR A 168 5.23 -11.91 27.51
CA THR A 168 4.54 -10.63 27.70
C THR A 168 3.16 -10.59 27.03
N SER A 169 2.32 -9.71 27.52
CA SER A 169 1.07 -9.26 26.89
C SER A 169 1.05 -7.74 26.94
N ALA A 170 1.75 -7.10 26.02
CA ALA A 170 2.05 -5.66 26.05
C ALA A 170 0.79 -4.79 26.19
N ARG A 171 -0.33 -5.19 25.57
CA ARG A 171 -1.60 -4.48 25.65
C ARG A 171 -2.15 -4.38 27.09
N SER A 172 -1.90 -5.37 27.93
CA SER A 172 -2.33 -5.42 29.32
C SER A 172 -1.23 -5.07 30.32
N GLY A 173 -0.01 -4.76 29.85
CA GLY A 173 1.15 -4.45 30.68
C GLY A 173 1.78 -5.66 31.39
N ARG A 174 1.25 -6.89 31.20
CA ARG A 174 1.76 -8.08 31.89
C ARG A 174 3.13 -8.49 31.36
N GLY A 175 4.07 -8.80 32.29
CA GLY A 175 5.41 -9.28 31.94
C GLY A 175 6.39 -8.18 31.51
N LEU A 176 5.95 -6.91 31.39
CA LEU A 176 6.85 -5.81 30.98
C LEU A 176 7.90 -5.48 32.06
N ASN A 177 7.51 -5.55 33.34
CA ASN A 177 8.46 -5.34 34.46
C ASN A 177 9.50 -6.45 34.49
N ASP A 178 9.09 -7.72 34.32
CA ASP A 178 9.99 -8.86 34.27
C ASP A 178 10.95 -8.77 33.10
N LEU A 179 10.47 -8.27 31.94
CA LEU A 179 11.30 -7.98 30.77
C LEU A 179 12.39 -6.96 31.10
N MET A 180 12.02 -5.85 31.77
CA MET A 180 12.97 -4.81 32.10
C MET A 180 13.91 -5.21 33.23
N ASP A 181 13.50 -6.10 34.12
CA ASP A 181 14.39 -6.71 35.14
C ASP A 181 15.45 -7.59 34.45
N ALA A 182 15.07 -8.41 33.47
CA ALA A 182 16.01 -9.21 32.68
C ALA A 182 16.98 -8.34 31.86
N VAL A 183 16.48 -7.24 31.27
CA VAL A 183 17.34 -6.26 30.58
C VAL A 183 18.34 -5.63 31.53
N LYS A 184 17.91 -5.23 32.73
CA LYS A 184 18.80 -4.65 33.74
C LYS A 184 19.87 -5.62 34.17
N GLU A 185 19.50 -6.88 34.47
CA GLU A 185 20.49 -7.94 34.86
C GLU A 185 21.53 -8.15 33.77
N LEU A 186 21.11 -8.16 32.48
CA LEU A 186 22.01 -8.34 31.32
C LEU A 186 22.95 -7.16 31.11
N THR A 187 22.52 -5.92 31.42
CA THR A 187 23.35 -4.72 31.25
C THR A 187 24.30 -4.47 32.39
N GLU A 188 23.99 -4.91 33.63
CA GLU A 188 24.82 -4.73 34.82
C GLU A 188 25.76 -5.91 35.09
N SER A 189 25.43 -7.12 34.62
CA SER A 189 26.18 -8.35 34.89
C SER A 189 26.64 -9.01 33.60
N LYS A 190 27.69 -9.83 33.66
CA LYS A 190 28.05 -10.73 32.52
C LYS A 190 26.92 -11.76 32.34
N PRO A 191 26.55 -12.10 31.10
CA PRO A 191 25.50 -13.07 30.84
C PRO A 191 25.87 -14.43 31.51
N LYS A 192 24.92 -14.95 32.31
CA LYS A 192 25.03 -16.24 32.98
C LYS A 192 24.81 -17.42 32.05
N LEU A 193 24.16 -17.19 30.92
CA LEU A 193 23.82 -18.18 29.90
C LEU A 193 24.72 -17.96 28.68
N CYS A 194 25.12 -19.08 28.04
CA CYS A 194 25.86 -19.03 26.78
C CYS A 194 24.85 -19.13 25.62
N PRO A 195 24.76 -18.10 24.74
CA PRO A 195 23.91 -18.15 23.58
C PRO A 195 24.19 -19.38 22.70
N LEU A 196 23.13 -19.95 22.13
CA LEU A 196 23.22 -21.08 21.21
C LEU A 196 24.07 -20.69 19.99
N HIS A 197 25.05 -21.50 19.67
CA HIS A 197 25.91 -21.37 18.50
C HIS A 197 25.44 -22.31 17.40
N ILE A 198 25.04 -21.77 16.23
CA ILE A 198 24.58 -22.59 15.10
C ILE A 198 25.79 -23.04 14.28
N LYS A 199 25.90 -24.34 14.01
CA LYS A 199 26.93 -24.92 13.13
C LYS A 199 26.34 -25.14 11.73
N TYR A 200 26.96 -24.53 10.72
CA TYR A 200 26.46 -24.54 9.33
C TYR A 200 26.97 -25.71 8.48
N GLY A 201 27.85 -26.54 9.06
CA GLY A 201 28.50 -27.69 8.42
C GLY A 201 30.00 -27.50 8.31
N GLU A 202 30.77 -28.62 8.46
CA GLU A 202 32.22 -28.60 8.57
C GLU A 202 32.92 -27.70 7.55
N LYS A 203 32.55 -27.79 6.28
CA LYS A 203 33.20 -27.01 5.19
C LYS A 203 32.97 -25.50 5.28
N ILE A 204 31.79 -25.07 5.74
CA ILE A 204 31.49 -23.64 5.92
C ILE A 204 32.18 -23.12 7.17
N GLU A 205 32.22 -23.93 8.24
CA GLU A 205 32.92 -23.58 9.48
C GLU A 205 34.44 -23.48 9.23
N ASP A 206 35.06 -24.48 8.61
CA ASP A 206 36.48 -24.43 8.25
C ASP A 206 36.86 -23.22 7.41
N ALA A 207 35.98 -22.84 6.48
CA ALA A 207 36.18 -21.66 5.64
C ALA A 207 35.95 -20.34 6.43
N ALA A 208 35.05 -20.33 7.40
CA ALA A 208 34.80 -19.18 8.25
C ALA A 208 35.98 -19.01 9.27
N ASP A 209 36.46 -20.08 9.89
CA ASP A 209 37.57 -20.08 10.84
C ASP A 209 38.85 -19.52 10.22
N LEU A 210 39.13 -19.83 8.93
CA LEU A 210 40.27 -19.26 8.18
C LEU A 210 40.21 -17.74 8.05
N ILE A 211 39.02 -17.15 8.00
CA ILE A 211 38.85 -15.71 7.88
C ILE A 211 38.72 -15.07 9.26
N GLU A 212 38.11 -15.76 10.22
CA GLU A 212 37.89 -15.30 11.59
C GLU A 212 39.19 -14.97 12.28
N SER A 213 40.22 -15.85 12.13
CA SER A 213 41.56 -15.62 12.71
C SER A 213 42.21 -14.32 12.30
N GLU A 214 42.04 -13.89 11.03
CA GLU A 214 42.58 -12.64 10.52
C GLU A 214 41.70 -11.41 10.86
N LEU A 215 40.41 -11.66 11.12
CA LEU A 215 39.48 -10.60 11.50
C LEU A 215 39.57 -10.20 12.97
N ASP A 216 39.90 -11.13 13.87
CA ASP A 216 39.96 -10.87 15.30
C ASP A 216 40.98 -9.79 15.65
N ASP A 217 42.14 -9.77 14.99
CA ASP A 217 43.17 -8.76 15.18
C ASP A 217 42.73 -7.36 14.70
N VAL A 218 41.85 -7.31 13.69
CA VAL A 218 41.40 -6.05 13.06
C VAL A 218 40.17 -5.52 13.75
N LEU A 219 39.22 -6.37 14.10
CA LEU A 219 37.92 -5.96 14.69
C LEU A 219 37.97 -5.77 16.21
N GLN A 220 38.96 -6.31 16.89
CA GLN A 220 39.23 -6.15 18.34
C GLN A 220 37.96 -6.35 19.22
N GLY A 221 37.05 -7.23 18.81
CA GLY A 221 35.83 -7.55 19.54
C GLY A 221 34.70 -6.52 19.44
N GLN A 222 34.81 -5.51 18.56
CA GLN A 222 33.75 -4.55 18.31
C GLN A 222 32.52 -5.21 17.66
N ILE A 223 32.77 -6.21 16.81
CA ILE A 223 31.72 -6.99 16.12
C ILE A 223 32.15 -8.45 16.12
N SER A 224 31.19 -9.39 16.04
CA SER A 224 31.49 -10.82 15.92
C SER A 224 32.28 -11.10 14.64
N SER A 225 33.58 -11.50 14.81
CA SER A 225 34.49 -11.82 13.70
C SER A 225 33.91 -12.96 12.84
N ARG A 226 33.35 -13.98 13.50
CA ARG A 226 32.72 -15.11 12.84
C ARG A 226 31.52 -14.67 11.96
N TRP A 227 30.66 -13.79 12.47
CA TRP A 227 29.55 -13.29 11.68
C TRP A 227 30.02 -12.51 10.45
N VAL A 228 31.06 -11.67 10.61
CA VAL A 228 31.68 -10.94 9.48
C VAL A 228 32.30 -11.93 8.49
N ALA A 229 32.98 -12.98 8.94
CA ALA A 229 33.57 -14.02 8.10
C ALA A 229 32.51 -14.72 7.23
N LEU A 230 31.37 -15.13 7.83
CA LEU A 230 30.25 -15.74 7.12
C LEU A 230 29.69 -14.80 6.05
N LYS A 231 29.63 -13.50 6.34
CA LYS A 231 29.14 -12.48 5.40
C LYS A 231 30.14 -12.20 4.27
N LEU A 232 31.43 -12.25 4.55
CA LEU A 232 32.46 -12.18 3.52
C LEU A 232 32.42 -13.38 2.57
N LEU A 233 32.10 -14.57 3.07
CA LEU A 233 31.90 -15.77 2.25
C LEU A 233 30.67 -15.65 1.34
N ASP A 234 29.58 -15.11 1.85
CA ASP A 234 28.34 -14.87 1.13
C ASP A 234 28.42 -13.74 0.07
N GLY A 235 29.33 -12.79 0.25
CA GLY A 235 29.53 -11.67 -0.68
C GLY A 235 28.47 -10.56 -0.57
N ASP A 236 28.01 -10.26 0.64
CA ASP A 236 27.03 -9.19 0.92
C ASP A 236 27.67 -7.79 0.70
N GLU A 237 27.51 -7.24 -0.51
CA GLU A 237 28.08 -5.93 -0.88
C GLU A 237 27.51 -4.78 -0.02
N SER A 238 26.26 -4.88 0.42
CA SER A 238 25.62 -3.84 1.24
C SER A 238 26.27 -3.74 2.61
N LEU A 239 26.58 -4.89 3.21
CA LEU A 239 27.29 -4.94 4.48
C LEU A 239 28.74 -4.45 4.34
N LEU A 240 29.45 -4.84 3.28
CA LEU A 240 30.81 -4.37 3.02
C LEU A 240 30.87 -2.84 2.92
N HIS A 241 29.86 -2.23 2.31
CA HIS A 241 29.75 -0.78 2.25
C HIS A 241 29.50 -0.16 3.64
N SER A 242 28.62 -0.75 4.45
CA SER A 242 28.37 -0.32 5.83
C SER A 242 29.61 -0.47 6.71
N LEU A 243 30.30 -1.61 6.64
CA LEU A 243 31.56 -1.86 7.35
C LEU A 243 32.63 -0.82 6.99
N LYS A 244 32.83 -0.54 5.69
CA LYS A 244 33.79 0.47 5.24
C LYS A 244 33.44 1.88 5.76
N THR A 245 32.16 2.22 5.83
CA THR A 245 31.71 3.52 6.33
C THR A 245 31.89 3.63 7.84
N CYS A 246 31.66 2.54 8.58
CA CYS A 246 31.73 2.53 10.05
C CYS A 246 33.13 2.34 10.59
N LEU A 247 33.93 1.47 9.99
CA LEU A 247 35.31 1.24 10.39
C LEU A 247 36.29 2.30 9.85
N GLY A 248 35.88 3.08 8.84
CA GLY A 248 36.71 4.09 8.19
C GLY A 248 37.77 3.53 7.23
N PHE A 249 37.86 2.22 7.07
CA PHE A 249 38.76 1.54 6.13
C PHE A 249 38.05 0.35 5.46
N ASP A 250 38.63 -0.13 4.37
CA ASP A 250 38.07 -1.21 3.55
C ASP A 250 38.76 -2.52 3.94
N LEU A 251 38.01 -3.45 4.57
CA LEU A 251 38.54 -4.75 5.03
C LEU A 251 39.21 -5.54 3.90
N LEU A 252 38.67 -5.46 2.68
CA LEU A 252 39.23 -6.18 1.53
C LEU A 252 40.50 -5.55 0.94
N LYS A 253 40.94 -4.38 1.43
CA LYS A 253 42.23 -3.78 1.09
C LYS A 253 43.36 -4.25 1.98
N ASN A 254 43.07 -4.96 3.07
CA ASN A 254 44.07 -5.68 3.84
C ASN A 254 44.42 -6.96 3.08
N ASP A 255 45.68 -7.11 2.70
CA ASP A 255 46.16 -8.23 1.89
C ASP A 255 45.95 -9.58 2.57
N GLU A 256 46.10 -9.66 3.90
CA GLU A 256 45.94 -10.88 4.70
C GLU A 256 44.48 -11.35 4.67
N ILE A 257 43.50 -10.43 4.95
CA ILE A 257 42.08 -10.73 4.91
C ILE A 257 41.64 -11.07 3.46
N ALA A 258 42.14 -10.34 2.47
CA ALA A 258 41.78 -10.59 1.06
C ALA A 258 42.28 -11.96 0.59
N GLN A 259 43.49 -12.37 1.02
CA GLN A 259 44.04 -13.71 0.74
C GLN A 259 43.28 -14.82 1.48
N ALA A 260 42.94 -14.62 2.77
CA ALA A 260 42.13 -15.55 3.54
C ALA A 260 40.75 -15.78 2.89
N VAL A 261 40.04 -14.70 2.52
CA VAL A 261 38.74 -14.79 1.82
C VAL A 261 38.87 -15.50 0.48
N LYS A 262 39.94 -15.22 -0.29
CA LYS A 262 40.19 -15.90 -1.57
C LYS A 262 40.46 -17.38 -1.39
N LYS A 263 41.28 -17.74 -0.41
CA LYS A 263 41.59 -19.14 -0.06
C LYS A 263 40.35 -19.90 0.40
N ALA A 264 39.57 -19.30 1.29
CA ALA A 264 38.32 -19.88 1.79
C ALA A 264 37.28 -20.07 0.66
N ARG A 265 37.14 -19.10 -0.26
CA ARG A 265 36.26 -19.25 -1.43
C ARG A 265 36.74 -20.30 -2.43
N LEU A 266 38.04 -20.46 -2.61
CA LEU A 266 38.64 -21.52 -3.46
C LEU A 266 38.33 -22.90 -2.89
N SER A 267 38.54 -23.11 -1.58
CA SER A 267 38.22 -24.38 -0.93
C SER A 267 36.74 -24.76 -1.05
N LEU A 268 35.84 -23.79 -0.96
CA LEU A 268 34.40 -23.98 -1.18
C LEU A 268 34.06 -24.16 -2.67
N GLY A 269 34.81 -23.53 -3.57
CA GLY A 269 34.66 -23.68 -5.02
C GLY A 269 35.03 -25.08 -5.52
N GLU A 270 36.07 -25.73 -4.97
CA GLU A 270 36.46 -27.11 -5.24
C GLU A 270 35.36 -28.12 -4.92
N VAL A 271 34.46 -27.76 -4.01
CA VAL A 271 33.30 -28.58 -3.60
C VAL A 271 31.98 -28.12 -4.31
N ASN A 272 32.10 -27.29 -5.33
CA ASN A 272 30.96 -26.76 -6.10
C ASN A 272 29.93 -25.97 -5.25
N MET A 273 30.40 -25.14 -4.31
CA MET A 273 29.61 -24.28 -3.43
C MET A 273 29.78 -22.79 -3.79
N PRO A 274 29.04 -22.25 -4.77
CA PRO A 274 29.02 -20.82 -5.02
C PRO A 274 28.32 -20.04 -3.88
N ALA A 275 28.58 -18.74 -3.76
CA ALA A 275 28.04 -17.87 -2.72
C ALA A 275 26.53 -18.04 -2.47
N ASN A 276 25.74 -18.15 -3.53
CA ASN A 276 24.29 -18.38 -3.39
C ASN A 276 23.94 -19.71 -2.68
N ARG A 277 24.70 -20.77 -2.90
CA ARG A 277 24.50 -22.05 -2.19
C ARG A 277 24.93 -21.98 -0.73
N ILE A 278 25.96 -21.21 -0.40
CA ILE A 278 26.37 -20.97 1.00
C ILE A 278 25.22 -20.28 1.74
N ARG A 279 24.67 -19.22 1.15
CA ARG A 279 23.50 -18.51 1.70
C ARG A 279 22.32 -19.44 1.92
N ASP A 280 21.95 -20.24 0.91
CA ASP A 280 20.83 -21.18 1.00
C ASP A 280 21.04 -22.22 2.10
N GLN A 281 22.28 -22.71 2.31
CA GLN A 281 22.59 -23.66 3.37
C GLN A 281 22.49 -23.01 4.76
N ILE A 282 23.03 -21.80 4.94
CA ILE A 282 22.93 -21.06 6.19
C ILE A 282 21.46 -20.82 6.55
N VAL A 283 20.67 -20.27 5.62
CA VAL A 283 19.24 -20.01 5.84
C VAL A 283 18.48 -21.30 6.14
N THR A 284 18.73 -22.38 5.38
CA THR A 284 18.08 -23.68 5.59
C THR A 284 18.40 -24.25 6.98
N LYS A 285 19.65 -24.10 7.44
CA LYS A 285 20.05 -24.57 8.77
C LYS A 285 19.40 -23.77 9.89
N ILE A 286 19.33 -22.44 9.77
CA ILE A 286 18.64 -21.58 10.73
C ILE A 286 17.15 -21.96 10.82
N VAL A 287 16.48 -22.16 9.69
CA VAL A 287 15.05 -22.56 9.67
C VAL A 287 14.84 -23.93 10.36
N ARG A 288 15.67 -24.91 10.06
CA ARG A 288 15.60 -26.23 10.72
C ARG A 288 15.82 -26.14 12.23
N GLU A 289 16.76 -25.31 12.66
CA GLU A 289 17.01 -25.09 14.08
C GLU A 289 15.80 -24.44 14.77
N CYS A 290 15.14 -23.46 14.11
CA CYS A 290 13.89 -22.89 14.59
C CYS A 290 12.78 -23.95 14.74
N GLU A 291 12.63 -24.84 13.75
CA GLU A 291 11.65 -25.94 13.78
C GLU A 291 11.93 -26.90 14.94
N ASP A 292 13.20 -27.30 15.13
CA ASP A 292 13.61 -28.24 16.20
C ASP A 292 13.43 -27.63 17.59
N ILE A 293 13.78 -26.35 17.78
CA ILE A 293 13.54 -25.62 19.04
C ILE A 293 12.03 -25.56 19.32
N CYS A 294 11.21 -25.19 18.35
CA CYS A 294 9.76 -25.06 18.53
C CYS A 294 9.07 -26.42 18.75
N ARG A 295 9.52 -27.49 18.11
CA ARG A 295 8.97 -28.82 18.29
C ARG A 295 9.00 -29.26 19.75
N ASP A 296 10.05 -28.90 20.48
CA ASP A 296 10.25 -29.31 21.87
C ASP A 296 9.69 -28.31 22.89
N THR A 297 9.48 -27.05 22.49
CA THR A 297 9.11 -25.98 23.43
C THR A 297 7.67 -25.46 23.25
N VAL A 298 7.02 -25.77 22.12
CA VAL A 298 5.67 -25.29 21.80
C VAL A 298 4.70 -26.45 21.64
N ILE A 299 3.67 -26.49 22.46
CA ILE A 299 2.62 -27.51 22.41
C ILE A 299 1.32 -26.88 21.88
N PHE A 300 0.84 -27.38 20.76
CA PHE A 300 -0.44 -26.97 20.18
C PHE A 300 -1.57 -27.86 20.75
N GLY A 301 -2.37 -27.29 21.66
CA GLY A 301 -3.49 -28.03 22.32
C GLY A 301 -4.68 -28.31 21.40
N ASN A 302 -4.72 -27.73 20.19
CA ASN A 302 -5.83 -27.95 19.25
C ASN A 302 -5.31 -28.00 17.80
N LYS A 303 -4.99 -29.22 17.32
CA LYS A 303 -4.59 -29.45 15.91
C LYS A 303 -5.73 -29.17 14.91
N GLU A 304 -6.99 -29.16 15.36
CA GLU A 304 -8.15 -28.93 14.49
C GLU A 304 -8.34 -27.47 14.08
N TYR A 305 -7.98 -26.50 14.93
CA TYR A 305 -8.15 -25.09 14.62
C TYR A 305 -7.20 -24.65 13.50
N THR A 306 -5.95 -25.05 13.56
CA THR A 306 -4.95 -24.85 12.50
C THR A 306 -5.31 -25.64 11.23
N GLY A 307 -5.94 -26.82 11.38
CA GLY A 307 -6.35 -27.66 10.26
C GLY A 307 -7.50 -27.05 9.43
N ARG A 308 -8.42 -26.29 10.05
CA ARG A 308 -9.53 -25.64 9.35
C ARG A 308 -9.05 -24.42 8.55
N ASP A 309 -8.26 -23.56 9.17
CA ASP A 309 -7.70 -22.38 8.50
C ASP A 309 -6.80 -22.79 7.33
N ASN A 310 -5.97 -23.82 7.51
CA ASN A 310 -5.12 -24.36 6.45
C ASN A 310 -5.94 -24.99 5.30
N LYS A 311 -7.08 -25.64 5.59
CA LYS A 311 -7.98 -26.17 4.54
C LYS A 311 -8.62 -25.04 3.74
N ILE A 312 -9.09 -23.99 4.43
CA ILE A 312 -9.67 -22.81 3.79
C ILE A 312 -8.60 -22.11 2.95
N ASP A 313 -7.39 -21.90 3.48
CA ASP A 313 -6.29 -21.29 2.77
C ASP A 313 -5.88 -22.11 1.54
N LYS A 314 -5.82 -23.43 1.64
CA LYS A 314 -5.53 -24.30 0.49
C LYS A 314 -6.53 -24.13 -0.66
N ILE A 315 -7.79 -23.84 -0.36
CA ILE A 315 -8.84 -23.56 -1.36
C ILE A 315 -8.68 -22.13 -1.90
N LEU A 316 -8.52 -21.13 -1.01
CA LEU A 316 -8.50 -19.72 -1.38
C LEU A 316 -7.18 -19.26 -2.02
N THR A 317 -6.06 -19.93 -1.76
CA THR A 317 -4.74 -19.61 -2.33
C THR A 317 -4.36 -20.50 -3.51
N SER A 318 -5.16 -21.50 -3.86
CA SER A 318 -4.95 -22.33 -5.05
C SER A 318 -5.24 -21.54 -6.32
N LYS A 319 -4.40 -21.70 -7.35
CA LYS A 319 -4.61 -21.05 -8.66
C LYS A 319 -5.91 -21.49 -9.34
N LEU A 320 -6.33 -22.74 -9.13
CA LEU A 320 -7.50 -23.31 -9.79
C LEU A 320 -8.82 -22.88 -9.13
N THR A 321 -8.86 -22.78 -7.81
CA THR A 321 -10.08 -22.46 -7.06
C THR A 321 -10.08 -21.04 -6.51
N GLY A 322 -8.93 -20.50 -6.10
CA GLY A 322 -8.82 -19.18 -5.49
C GLY A 322 -9.14 -18.04 -6.46
N ILE A 323 -8.67 -18.11 -7.72
CA ILE A 323 -8.96 -17.08 -8.73
C ILE A 323 -10.48 -17.03 -9.07
N PRO A 324 -11.17 -18.14 -9.38
CA PRO A 324 -12.62 -18.10 -9.58
C PRO A 324 -13.41 -17.59 -8.38
N ILE A 325 -13.04 -18.00 -7.16
CA ILE A 325 -13.70 -17.53 -5.92
C ILE A 325 -13.48 -16.01 -5.77
N MET A 326 -12.28 -15.53 -6.04
CA MET A 326 -11.96 -14.09 -5.99
C MET A 326 -12.83 -13.29 -6.98
N ILE A 327 -12.95 -13.76 -8.22
CA ILE A 327 -13.79 -13.11 -9.24
C ILE A 327 -15.27 -13.14 -8.82
N ALA A 328 -15.76 -14.29 -8.35
CA ALA A 328 -17.14 -14.43 -7.87
C ALA A 328 -17.46 -13.52 -6.68
N MET A 329 -16.52 -13.41 -5.73
CA MET A 329 -16.66 -12.52 -4.57
C MET A 329 -16.67 -11.04 -5.01
N LEU A 330 -15.76 -10.65 -5.89
CA LEU A 330 -15.69 -9.29 -6.43
C LEU A 330 -16.99 -8.95 -7.19
N PHE A 331 -17.45 -9.87 -8.03
CA PHE A 331 -18.72 -9.73 -8.73
C PHE A 331 -19.90 -9.56 -7.76
N GLY A 332 -19.97 -10.38 -6.71
CA GLY A 332 -21.03 -10.29 -5.69
C GLY A 332 -21.05 -8.93 -4.97
N ILE A 333 -19.88 -8.38 -4.64
CA ILE A 333 -19.77 -7.06 -4.01
C ILE A 333 -20.23 -5.97 -4.98
N PHE A 334 -19.81 -5.99 -6.25
CA PHE A 334 -20.25 -5.01 -7.23
C PHE A 334 -21.75 -5.13 -7.52
N TRP A 335 -22.26 -6.34 -7.71
CA TRP A 335 -23.67 -6.57 -7.92
C TRP A 335 -24.52 -6.01 -6.77
N LEU A 336 -24.13 -6.33 -5.53
CA LEU A 336 -24.82 -5.83 -4.33
C LEU A 336 -24.71 -4.31 -4.21
N THR A 337 -23.55 -3.73 -4.57
CA THR A 337 -23.34 -2.28 -4.54
C THR A 337 -24.23 -1.57 -5.58
N ILE A 338 -24.25 -2.05 -6.83
CA ILE A 338 -25.01 -1.43 -7.92
C ILE A 338 -26.52 -1.58 -7.68
N VAL A 339 -26.97 -2.81 -7.47
CA VAL A 339 -28.41 -3.07 -7.28
C VAL A 339 -28.90 -2.48 -5.95
N GLY A 340 -28.11 -2.61 -4.89
CA GLY A 340 -28.48 -2.08 -3.57
C GLY A 340 -28.48 -0.56 -3.48
N SER A 341 -27.71 0.14 -4.33
CA SER A 341 -27.66 1.60 -4.34
C SER A 341 -28.80 2.25 -5.14
N ASN A 342 -29.43 1.52 -6.07
CA ASN A 342 -30.45 2.11 -6.96
C ASN A 342 -31.61 2.76 -6.20
N ILE A 343 -32.19 2.05 -5.22
CA ILE A 343 -33.32 2.57 -4.44
C ILE A 343 -32.91 3.79 -3.60
N PRO A 344 -31.83 3.75 -2.79
CA PRO A 344 -31.39 4.92 -2.04
C PRO A 344 -30.97 6.09 -2.93
N SER A 345 -30.35 5.84 -4.10
CA SER A 345 -29.95 6.88 -5.04
C SER A 345 -31.17 7.59 -5.62
N ASN A 346 -32.17 6.85 -6.06
CA ASN A 346 -33.42 7.43 -6.60
C ASN A 346 -34.18 8.22 -5.53
N LEU A 347 -34.26 7.70 -4.30
CA LEU A 347 -34.89 8.40 -3.18
C LEU A 347 -34.16 9.71 -2.86
N LEU A 348 -32.86 9.67 -2.82
CA LEU A 348 -32.02 10.85 -2.53
C LEU A 348 -32.06 11.85 -3.67
N SER A 349 -32.06 11.39 -4.92
CA SER A 349 -32.22 12.22 -6.12
C SER A 349 -33.57 12.94 -6.10
N THR A 350 -34.69 12.21 -5.96
CA THR A 350 -36.03 12.80 -5.89
C THR A 350 -36.12 13.81 -4.74
N GLY A 351 -35.60 13.48 -3.56
CA GLY A 351 -35.59 14.38 -2.41
C GLY A 351 -34.76 15.65 -2.61
N LEU A 352 -33.56 15.53 -3.20
CA LEU A 352 -32.72 16.70 -3.45
C LEU A 352 -33.28 17.58 -4.60
N PHE A 353 -33.73 16.99 -5.70
CA PHE A 353 -34.29 17.77 -6.81
C PHE A 353 -35.65 18.40 -6.46
N SER A 354 -36.44 17.83 -5.54
CA SER A 354 -37.65 18.49 -5.05
C SER A 354 -37.37 19.79 -4.29
N LEU A 355 -36.15 20.01 -3.81
CA LEU A 355 -35.74 21.28 -3.19
C LEU A 355 -35.34 22.37 -4.19
N GLU A 356 -35.20 22.05 -5.49
CA GLU A 356 -34.79 22.99 -6.52
C GLU A 356 -35.87 24.11 -6.70
N GLU A 357 -37.14 23.73 -6.75
CA GLU A 357 -38.25 24.68 -6.90
C GLU A 357 -38.46 25.59 -5.66
N PRO A 358 -38.51 25.06 -4.42
CA PRO A 358 -38.56 25.91 -3.24
C PRO A 358 -37.36 26.87 -3.13
N LEU A 359 -36.16 26.41 -3.52
CA LEU A 359 -34.95 27.23 -3.51
C LEU A 359 -35.04 28.35 -4.57
N SER A 360 -35.53 28.05 -5.77
CA SER A 360 -35.81 29.07 -6.81
C SER A 360 -36.81 30.13 -6.33
N ARG A 361 -37.92 29.70 -5.70
CA ARG A 361 -38.93 30.63 -5.13
C ARG A 361 -38.36 31.48 -4.01
N PHE A 362 -37.44 30.94 -3.20
CA PHE A 362 -36.75 31.71 -2.17
C PHE A 362 -35.90 32.85 -2.76
N PHE A 363 -35.14 32.58 -3.84
CA PHE A 363 -34.37 33.62 -4.54
C PHE A 363 -35.26 34.65 -5.23
N GLU A 364 -36.40 34.24 -5.75
CA GLU A 364 -37.43 35.17 -6.32
C GLU A 364 -38.01 36.07 -5.22
N TRP A 365 -38.33 35.50 -4.05
CA TRP A 365 -38.81 36.28 -2.90
C TRP A 365 -37.76 37.28 -2.41
N LEU A 366 -36.48 36.91 -2.48
CA LEU A 366 -35.34 37.79 -2.13
C LEU A 366 -35.08 38.86 -3.21
N SER A 367 -35.85 38.86 -4.31
CA SER A 367 -35.64 39.75 -5.49
C SER A 367 -34.22 39.65 -6.04
N ALA A 368 -33.60 38.46 -5.99
CA ALA A 368 -32.28 38.23 -6.51
C ALA A 368 -32.26 38.29 -8.06
N PRO A 369 -31.21 38.80 -8.69
CA PRO A 369 -31.10 38.81 -10.15
C PRO A 369 -31.15 37.38 -10.71
N ASP A 370 -31.80 37.20 -11.88
CA ASP A 370 -31.99 35.88 -12.52
C ASP A 370 -30.69 35.14 -12.75
N TRP A 371 -29.60 35.84 -13.10
CA TRP A 371 -28.29 35.23 -13.27
C TRP A 371 -27.76 34.63 -11.97
N LEU A 372 -28.01 35.26 -10.81
CA LEU A 372 -27.55 34.77 -9.50
C LEU A 372 -28.33 33.51 -9.09
N ARG A 373 -29.66 33.54 -9.32
CA ARG A 373 -30.52 32.36 -9.12
C ARG A 373 -30.02 31.20 -9.99
N GLY A 374 -29.82 31.44 -11.31
CA GLY A 374 -29.36 30.44 -12.26
C GLY A 374 -28.01 29.83 -11.84
N VAL A 375 -27.03 30.67 -11.48
CA VAL A 375 -25.72 30.17 -11.02
C VAL A 375 -25.83 29.31 -9.74
N LEU A 376 -26.60 29.76 -8.75
CA LEU A 376 -26.65 29.08 -7.43
C LEU A 376 -27.61 27.88 -7.45
N VAL A 377 -28.74 27.95 -8.13
CA VAL A 377 -29.73 26.87 -8.17
C VAL A 377 -29.45 25.91 -9.32
N ASP A 378 -29.47 26.38 -10.57
CA ASP A 378 -29.29 25.50 -11.75
C ASP A 378 -27.82 25.06 -11.94
N GLY A 379 -26.85 25.87 -11.52
CA GLY A 379 -25.44 25.57 -11.58
C GLY A 379 -24.96 24.78 -10.36
N VAL A 380 -24.83 25.43 -9.20
CA VAL A 380 -24.19 24.85 -8.00
C VAL A 380 -25.06 23.77 -7.36
N PHE A 381 -26.32 24.12 -6.99
CA PHE A 381 -27.17 23.19 -6.25
C PHE A 381 -27.50 21.95 -7.06
N ARG A 382 -27.89 22.11 -8.34
CA ARG A 382 -28.23 20.99 -9.23
C ARG A 382 -27.07 20.04 -9.45
N THR A 383 -25.84 20.57 -9.66
CA THR A 383 -24.62 19.74 -9.78
C THR A 383 -24.30 19.01 -8.48
N LEU A 384 -24.48 19.69 -7.34
CA LEU A 384 -24.26 19.04 -6.02
C LEU A 384 -25.31 17.95 -5.76
N ALA A 385 -26.59 18.21 -6.04
CA ALA A 385 -27.66 17.23 -5.88
C ALA A 385 -27.40 15.98 -6.72
N TRP A 386 -26.92 16.17 -7.96
CA TRP A 386 -26.54 15.08 -8.85
C TRP A 386 -25.38 14.25 -8.25
N VAL A 387 -24.27 14.90 -7.93
CA VAL A 387 -23.07 14.23 -7.39
C VAL A 387 -23.38 13.51 -6.08
N ILE A 388 -24.14 14.11 -5.18
CA ILE A 388 -24.49 13.50 -3.89
C ILE A 388 -25.38 12.27 -4.09
N SER A 389 -26.42 12.38 -4.92
CA SER A 389 -27.40 11.29 -5.14
C SER A 389 -26.76 10.06 -5.80
N VAL A 390 -25.83 10.27 -6.72
CA VAL A 390 -25.17 9.18 -7.46
C VAL A 390 -23.98 8.58 -6.70
N MET A 391 -23.22 9.39 -5.93
CA MET A 391 -22.00 8.91 -5.26
C MET A 391 -22.23 8.33 -3.87
N LEU A 392 -23.10 8.96 -3.06
CA LEU A 392 -23.22 8.61 -1.63
C LEU A 392 -23.71 7.17 -1.39
N PRO A 393 -24.82 6.70 -2.02
CA PRO A 393 -25.35 5.37 -1.72
C PRO A 393 -24.41 4.21 -2.13
N PRO A 394 -23.83 4.19 -3.35
CA PRO A 394 -22.86 3.15 -3.68
C PRO A 394 -21.66 3.11 -2.75
N MET A 395 -21.13 4.26 -2.34
CA MET A 395 -20.01 4.34 -1.43
C MET A 395 -20.37 3.84 -0.02
N ALA A 396 -21.58 4.17 0.46
CA ALA A 396 -22.08 3.73 1.76
C ALA A 396 -22.29 2.21 1.84
N ILE A 397 -22.46 1.52 0.71
CA ILE A 397 -22.57 0.07 0.62
C ILE A 397 -21.19 -0.56 0.39
N PHE A 398 -20.42 -0.07 -0.57
CA PHE A 398 -19.14 -0.65 -0.97
C PHE A 398 -18.09 -0.63 0.14
N PHE A 399 -17.91 0.51 0.82
CA PHE A 399 -16.85 0.60 1.82
C PHE A 399 -17.03 -0.30 3.04
N PRO A 400 -18.22 -0.42 3.64
CA PRO A 400 -18.42 -1.41 4.69
C PRO A 400 -18.17 -2.83 4.24
N LEU A 401 -18.67 -3.24 3.05
CA LEU A 401 -18.45 -4.58 2.51
C LEU A 401 -16.96 -4.88 2.32
N PHE A 402 -16.24 -3.94 1.73
CA PHE A 402 -14.79 -4.08 1.51
C PHE A 402 -14.02 -4.14 2.83
N THR A 403 -14.37 -3.30 3.81
CA THR A 403 -13.73 -3.31 5.14
C THR A 403 -14.06 -4.60 5.90
N LEU A 404 -15.24 -5.17 5.72
CA LEU A 404 -15.57 -6.49 6.29
C LEU A 404 -14.67 -7.59 5.73
N LEU A 405 -14.39 -7.58 4.42
CA LEU A 405 -13.44 -8.52 3.81
C LEU A 405 -12.00 -8.33 4.32
N GLU A 406 -11.61 -7.07 4.55
CA GLU A 406 -10.33 -6.72 5.16
C GLU A 406 -10.22 -7.29 6.56
N ASP A 407 -11.20 -7.03 7.42
CA ASP A 407 -11.24 -7.51 8.81
C ASP A 407 -11.29 -9.05 8.92
N MET A 408 -11.97 -9.72 8.00
CA MET A 408 -11.98 -11.17 7.92
C MET A 408 -10.63 -11.77 7.52
N GLY A 409 -9.69 -10.95 7.01
CA GLY A 409 -8.39 -11.41 6.53
C GLY A 409 -8.41 -12.01 5.12
N TYR A 410 -9.47 -11.78 4.33
CA TYR A 410 -9.57 -12.30 2.96
C TYR A 410 -8.69 -11.52 1.97
N LEU A 411 -8.54 -10.21 2.15
CA LEU A 411 -7.76 -9.37 1.23
C LEU A 411 -6.29 -9.81 1.08
N PRO A 412 -5.56 -10.22 2.13
CA PRO A 412 -4.21 -10.77 1.96
C PRO A 412 -4.15 -11.99 1.04
N ARG A 413 -5.21 -12.83 1.00
CA ARG A 413 -5.29 -14.00 0.10
C ARG A 413 -5.44 -13.59 -1.36
N ILE A 414 -6.19 -12.52 -1.63
CA ILE A 414 -6.26 -11.90 -2.97
C ILE A 414 -4.86 -11.42 -3.40
N ALA A 415 -4.17 -10.69 -2.52
CA ALA A 415 -2.82 -10.21 -2.81
C ALA A 415 -1.84 -11.36 -3.09
N PHE A 416 -1.93 -12.46 -2.35
CA PHE A 416 -1.12 -13.66 -2.57
C PHE A 416 -1.36 -14.27 -3.96
N ASN A 417 -2.63 -14.44 -4.36
CA ASN A 417 -2.96 -15.03 -5.67
C ASN A 417 -2.46 -14.17 -6.85
N LEU A 418 -2.46 -12.85 -6.69
CA LEU A 418 -2.10 -11.90 -7.74
C LEU A 418 -0.62 -11.47 -7.70
N ASP A 419 0.11 -11.76 -6.62
CA ASP A 419 1.49 -11.31 -6.42
C ASP A 419 2.43 -11.62 -7.59
N ASN A 420 2.33 -12.84 -8.15
CA ASN A 420 3.18 -13.24 -9.27
C ASN A 420 2.96 -12.39 -10.54
N PHE A 421 1.72 -11.93 -10.79
CA PHE A 421 1.40 -11.07 -11.94
C PHE A 421 1.97 -9.66 -11.71
N PHE A 422 1.82 -9.12 -10.50
CA PHE A 422 2.33 -7.79 -10.15
C PHE A 422 3.86 -7.76 -10.11
N ARG A 423 4.49 -8.80 -9.58
CA ARG A 423 5.96 -8.92 -9.56
C ARG A 423 6.56 -8.92 -10.96
N LYS A 424 5.94 -9.62 -11.94
CA LYS A 424 6.36 -9.56 -13.35
C LYS A 424 6.25 -8.16 -13.96
N ALA A 425 5.36 -7.32 -13.43
CA ALA A 425 5.22 -5.91 -13.81
C ALA A 425 6.11 -4.97 -12.99
N CYS A 426 7.04 -5.49 -12.17
CA CYS A 426 7.89 -4.73 -11.24
C CYS A 426 7.08 -3.86 -10.25
N ALA A 427 5.90 -4.35 -9.86
CA ALA A 427 4.98 -3.73 -8.92
C ALA A 427 4.78 -4.62 -7.69
N HIS A 428 4.32 -4.05 -6.59
CA HIS A 428 4.13 -4.75 -5.33
C HIS A 428 2.82 -5.54 -5.32
N GLY A 429 2.80 -6.77 -4.78
CA GLY A 429 1.60 -7.60 -4.70
C GLY A 429 0.42 -6.95 -3.96
N LYS A 430 0.67 -6.14 -2.93
CA LYS A 430 -0.37 -5.35 -2.24
C LYS A 430 -1.08 -4.33 -3.17
N GLN A 431 -0.50 -3.99 -4.34
CA GLN A 431 -1.16 -3.11 -5.31
C GLN A 431 -2.48 -3.68 -5.83
N SER A 432 -2.62 -5.01 -5.86
CA SER A 432 -3.89 -5.67 -6.20
C SER A 432 -5.03 -5.25 -5.27
N LEU A 433 -4.76 -5.07 -3.98
CA LEU A 433 -5.74 -4.62 -3.00
C LEU A 433 -6.16 -3.17 -3.24
N THR A 434 -5.18 -2.30 -3.53
CA THR A 434 -5.46 -0.89 -3.81
C THR A 434 -6.25 -0.73 -5.10
N MET A 435 -6.02 -1.59 -6.10
CA MET A 435 -6.84 -1.66 -7.32
C MET A 435 -8.27 -2.10 -7.02
N CYS A 436 -8.46 -3.13 -6.19
CA CYS A 436 -9.80 -3.55 -5.76
C CYS A 436 -10.57 -2.40 -5.07
N MET A 437 -9.89 -1.60 -4.23
CA MET A 437 -10.47 -0.38 -3.65
C MET A 437 -10.76 0.68 -4.72
N GLY A 438 -9.91 0.78 -5.73
CA GLY A 438 -10.02 1.70 -6.87
C GLY A 438 -11.29 1.49 -7.70
N PHE A 439 -11.77 0.25 -7.85
CA PHE A 439 -13.04 -0.04 -8.51
C PHE A 439 -14.24 0.64 -7.82
N GLY A 440 -14.23 0.76 -6.50
CA GLY A 440 -15.24 1.54 -5.79
C GLY A 440 -15.01 3.04 -5.97
N CYS A 441 -13.82 3.51 -5.58
CA CYS A 441 -13.41 4.91 -5.71
C CYS A 441 -11.88 5.02 -5.82
N ASN A 442 -11.39 5.66 -6.87
CA ASN A 442 -9.95 5.84 -7.07
C ASN A 442 -9.29 6.63 -5.94
N ALA A 443 -9.96 7.61 -5.33
CA ALA A 443 -9.44 8.32 -4.17
C ALA A 443 -9.19 7.38 -2.97
N CYS A 444 -10.06 6.40 -2.76
CA CYS A 444 -9.88 5.40 -1.72
C CYS A 444 -8.79 4.38 -2.05
N GLY A 445 -8.66 4.00 -3.33
CA GLY A 445 -7.54 3.21 -3.81
C GLY A 445 -6.20 3.90 -3.52
N VAL A 446 -6.11 5.20 -3.77
CA VAL A 446 -4.91 6.02 -3.46
C VAL A 446 -4.61 6.04 -1.95
N ILE A 447 -5.61 6.24 -1.10
CA ILE A 447 -5.44 6.16 0.36
C ILE A 447 -5.00 4.74 0.78
N GLY A 448 -5.58 3.72 0.15
CA GLY A 448 -5.23 2.33 0.37
C GLY A 448 -3.76 2.00 0.08
N CYS A 449 -3.10 2.78 -0.80
CA CYS A 449 -1.67 2.58 -1.10
C CYS A 449 -0.74 2.75 0.12
N ARG A 450 -1.24 3.29 1.23
CA ARG A 450 -0.49 3.34 2.50
C ARG A 450 -0.08 1.96 3.04
N ILE A 451 -0.77 0.90 2.62
CA ILE A 451 -0.41 -0.49 2.99
C ILE A 451 0.88 -0.98 2.31
N ILE A 452 1.36 -0.28 1.29
CA ILE A 452 2.59 -0.60 0.58
C ILE A 452 3.74 0.07 1.31
N ASP A 453 4.66 -0.74 1.81
CA ASP A 453 5.75 -0.28 2.68
C ASP A 453 6.79 0.52 1.90
N SER A 454 7.19 0.04 0.71
CA SER A 454 8.15 0.71 -0.17
C SER A 454 7.62 2.04 -0.72
N PRO A 455 8.26 3.20 -0.44
CA PRO A 455 7.81 4.51 -0.94
C PRO A 455 7.76 4.58 -2.47
N ARG A 456 8.73 3.93 -3.15
CA ARG A 456 8.79 3.85 -4.61
C ARG A 456 7.59 3.10 -5.19
N GLU A 457 7.31 1.93 -4.68
CA GLU A 457 6.21 1.07 -5.16
C GLU A 457 4.85 1.64 -4.77
N ARG A 458 4.76 2.27 -3.61
CA ARG A 458 3.59 3.06 -3.20
C ARG A 458 3.30 4.16 -4.22
N LEU A 459 4.32 4.88 -4.66
CA LEU A 459 4.16 5.93 -5.65
C LEU A 459 3.74 5.39 -7.02
N ILE A 460 4.32 4.25 -7.47
CA ILE A 460 3.86 3.57 -8.69
C ILE A 460 2.39 3.19 -8.58
N ALA A 461 1.98 2.61 -7.46
CA ALA A 461 0.59 2.23 -7.21
C ALA A 461 -0.36 3.43 -7.23
N ILE A 462 0.03 4.56 -6.62
CA ILE A 462 -0.74 5.81 -6.62
C ILE A 462 -0.91 6.34 -8.05
N LEU A 463 0.17 6.40 -8.83
CA LEU A 463 0.16 6.95 -10.19
C LEU A 463 -0.64 6.10 -11.18
N THR A 464 -0.71 4.79 -10.95
CA THR A 464 -1.39 3.86 -11.86
C THR A 464 -2.80 3.47 -11.42
N ASN A 465 -3.24 3.87 -10.23
CA ASN A 465 -4.56 3.53 -9.70
C ASN A 465 -5.71 4.06 -10.55
N CYS A 466 -5.53 5.18 -11.26
CA CYS A 466 -6.56 5.80 -12.09
C CYS A 466 -6.88 5.04 -13.39
N PHE A 467 -6.09 4.04 -13.81
CA PHE A 467 -6.43 3.17 -14.94
C PHE A 467 -7.51 2.14 -14.58
N VAL A 468 -7.79 1.96 -13.30
CA VAL A 468 -8.90 1.13 -12.85
C VAL A 468 -10.21 1.93 -12.93
N PRO A 469 -11.24 1.44 -13.66
CA PRO A 469 -12.51 2.14 -13.73
C PRO A 469 -13.19 2.15 -12.36
N CYS A 470 -13.48 3.35 -11.85
CA CYS A 470 -14.21 3.51 -10.60
C CYS A 470 -15.74 3.52 -10.83
N ASN A 471 -16.51 3.48 -9.76
CA ASN A 471 -17.97 3.48 -9.82
C ASN A 471 -18.53 4.66 -10.66
N GLY A 472 -17.92 5.84 -10.61
CA GLY A 472 -18.34 7.00 -11.40
C GLY A 472 -18.08 6.89 -12.91
N ARG A 473 -17.26 5.95 -13.36
CA ARG A 473 -17.04 5.67 -14.79
C ARG A 473 -17.98 4.60 -15.34
N PHE A 474 -18.51 3.72 -14.49
CA PHE A 474 -19.37 2.61 -14.92
C PHE A 474 -20.67 3.09 -15.62
N PRO A 475 -21.41 4.11 -15.15
CA PRO A 475 -22.61 4.56 -15.82
C PRO A 475 -22.35 4.95 -17.27
N THR A 476 -21.31 5.73 -17.55
CA THR A 476 -20.91 6.13 -18.91
C THR A 476 -20.53 4.92 -19.76
N LEU A 477 -19.71 3.99 -19.23
CA LEU A 477 -19.30 2.78 -19.94
C LEU A 477 -20.50 1.89 -20.27
N ILE A 478 -21.37 1.64 -19.30
CA ILE A 478 -22.56 0.79 -19.47
C ILE A 478 -23.52 1.42 -20.49
N ALA A 479 -23.80 2.71 -20.39
CA ALA A 479 -24.69 3.42 -21.30
C ALA A 479 -24.19 3.30 -22.75
N ILE A 480 -22.93 3.63 -23.03
CA ILE A 480 -22.36 3.59 -24.37
C ILE A 480 -22.29 2.15 -24.92
N ILE A 481 -21.85 1.18 -24.12
CA ILE A 481 -21.80 -0.24 -24.51
C ILE A 481 -23.21 -0.75 -24.86
N THR A 482 -24.19 -0.45 -24.02
CA THR A 482 -25.55 -0.93 -24.23
C THR A 482 -26.19 -0.28 -25.47
N MET A 483 -26.00 1.02 -25.69
CA MET A 483 -26.57 1.74 -26.84
C MET A 483 -25.97 1.29 -28.17
N PHE A 484 -24.66 1.26 -28.29
CA PHE A 484 -24.00 1.09 -29.59
C PHE A 484 -23.67 -0.37 -29.94
N PHE A 485 -23.50 -1.25 -28.95
CA PHE A 485 -23.04 -2.62 -29.19
C PHE A 485 -24.06 -3.69 -28.82
N ALA A 486 -24.93 -3.42 -27.88
CA ALA A 486 -25.94 -4.39 -27.45
C ALA A 486 -27.38 -3.98 -27.83
N GLY A 487 -27.61 -2.75 -28.22
CA GLY A 487 -28.95 -2.23 -28.52
C GLY A 487 -29.64 -2.86 -29.76
N ALA A 488 -28.82 -3.43 -30.68
CA ALA A 488 -29.34 -4.17 -31.84
C ALA A 488 -29.84 -5.59 -31.52
N LEU A 489 -29.57 -6.06 -30.30
CA LEU A 489 -29.89 -7.42 -29.84
C LEU A 489 -31.01 -7.36 -28.81
N SER A 490 -31.94 -8.33 -28.84
CA SER A 490 -33.06 -8.38 -27.92
C SER A 490 -32.88 -9.48 -26.86
N GLY A 491 -33.37 -9.23 -25.64
CA GLY A 491 -33.48 -10.21 -24.57
C GLY A 491 -32.17 -10.55 -23.87
N ALA A 492 -31.98 -11.83 -23.53
CA ALA A 492 -30.85 -12.32 -22.75
C ALA A 492 -29.47 -12.08 -23.42
N PHE A 493 -29.39 -12.10 -24.75
CA PHE A 493 -28.16 -11.86 -25.50
C PHE A 493 -27.63 -10.43 -25.32
N GLN A 494 -28.49 -9.44 -25.22
CA GLN A 494 -28.12 -8.03 -24.95
C GLN A 494 -27.34 -7.92 -23.63
N SER A 495 -27.87 -8.53 -22.57
CA SER A 495 -27.25 -8.51 -21.24
C SER A 495 -25.88 -9.22 -21.24
N VAL A 496 -25.79 -10.37 -21.93
CA VAL A 496 -24.55 -11.16 -22.00
C VAL A 496 -23.45 -10.36 -22.74
N ILE A 497 -23.75 -9.75 -23.88
CA ILE A 497 -22.78 -8.97 -24.67
C ILE A 497 -22.34 -7.73 -23.94
N SER A 498 -23.27 -6.98 -23.34
CA SER A 498 -22.92 -5.82 -22.51
C SER A 498 -21.98 -6.20 -21.35
N THR A 499 -22.27 -7.31 -20.67
CA THR A 499 -21.44 -7.80 -19.58
C THR A 499 -20.05 -8.24 -20.05
N LEU A 500 -19.99 -8.91 -21.21
CA LEU A 500 -18.71 -9.38 -21.78
C LEU A 500 -17.84 -8.19 -22.23
N MET A 501 -18.41 -7.17 -22.86
CA MET A 501 -17.69 -5.97 -23.27
C MET A 501 -17.23 -5.14 -22.06
N LEU A 502 -18.08 -4.99 -21.04
CA LEU A 502 -17.68 -4.33 -19.79
C LEU A 502 -16.54 -5.07 -19.09
N THR A 503 -16.63 -6.39 -19.04
CA THR A 503 -15.56 -7.24 -18.48
C THR A 503 -14.27 -7.07 -19.28
N GLY A 504 -14.35 -7.05 -20.61
CA GLY A 504 -13.18 -6.77 -21.48
C GLY A 504 -12.55 -5.41 -21.20
N THR A 505 -13.37 -4.39 -20.99
CA THR A 505 -12.92 -3.03 -20.62
C THR A 505 -12.21 -3.01 -19.28
N ILE A 506 -12.72 -3.74 -18.28
CA ILE A 506 -12.07 -3.89 -16.97
C ILE A 506 -10.72 -4.60 -17.10
N ILE A 507 -10.66 -5.70 -17.86
CA ILE A 507 -9.41 -6.44 -18.11
C ILE A 507 -8.38 -5.54 -18.80
N LEU A 508 -8.82 -4.73 -19.77
CA LEU A 508 -7.95 -3.75 -20.44
C LEU A 508 -7.39 -2.73 -19.43
N GLY A 509 -8.20 -2.21 -18.51
CA GLY A 509 -7.76 -1.30 -17.45
C GLY A 509 -6.70 -1.92 -16.54
N VAL A 510 -6.90 -3.18 -16.13
CA VAL A 510 -5.91 -3.94 -15.34
C VAL A 510 -4.62 -4.13 -16.14
N ALA A 511 -4.71 -4.53 -17.41
CA ALA A 511 -3.55 -4.72 -18.29
C ALA A 511 -2.76 -3.41 -18.46
N MET A 512 -3.45 -2.28 -18.65
CA MET A 512 -2.83 -0.95 -18.75
C MET A 512 -2.16 -0.54 -17.44
N THR A 513 -2.77 -0.84 -16.29
CA THR A 513 -2.12 -0.62 -14.98
C THR A 513 -0.80 -1.36 -14.88
N LEU A 514 -0.75 -2.65 -15.25
CA LEU A 514 0.47 -3.46 -15.21
C LEU A 514 1.52 -2.97 -16.20
N LEU A 515 1.09 -2.59 -17.41
CA LEU A 515 1.98 -2.07 -18.46
C LEU A 515 2.64 -0.75 -18.02
N ILE A 516 1.85 0.20 -17.54
CA ILE A 516 2.34 1.51 -17.10
C ILE A 516 3.19 1.37 -15.82
N SER A 517 2.83 0.48 -14.88
CA SER A 517 3.66 0.18 -13.72
C SER A 517 5.06 -0.30 -14.14
N LYS A 518 5.14 -1.20 -15.11
CA LYS A 518 6.41 -1.70 -15.68
C LYS A 518 7.19 -0.58 -16.37
N LEU A 519 6.51 0.28 -17.14
CA LEU A 519 7.13 1.41 -17.80
C LEU A 519 7.71 2.41 -16.80
N LEU A 520 6.94 2.79 -15.77
CA LEU A 520 7.38 3.71 -14.71
C LEU A 520 8.58 3.14 -13.94
N SER A 521 8.56 1.84 -13.64
CA SER A 521 9.66 1.16 -12.95
C SER A 521 10.97 1.15 -13.75
N LYS A 522 10.89 1.17 -15.09
CA LYS A 522 12.07 1.20 -15.98
C LYS A 522 12.53 2.61 -16.32
N THR A 523 11.69 3.63 -16.20
CA THR A 523 11.97 4.99 -16.66
C THR A 523 12.16 5.97 -15.50
N ILE A 524 11.08 6.42 -14.88
CA ILE A 524 11.07 7.52 -13.89
C ILE A 524 11.42 7.02 -12.50
N LEU A 525 10.91 5.85 -12.12
CA LEU A 525 11.02 5.27 -10.77
C LEU A 525 11.90 4.02 -10.79
N LYS A 526 13.14 4.16 -11.27
CA LYS A 526 14.12 3.06 -11.34
C LYS A 526 14.44 2.53 -9.95
N GLY A 527 14.64 1.21 -9.83
CA GLY A 527 15.04 0.53 -8.59
C GLY A 527 14.64 -0.94 -8.61
N MET A 528 15.22 -1.72 -7.70
CA MET A 528 14.83 -3.12 -7.51
C MET A 528 13.47 -3.22 -6.82
N PRO A 529 12.60 -4.16 -7.19
CA PRO A 529 11.36 -4.42 -6.46
C PRO A 529 11.71 -4.90 -5.04
N SER A 530 10.93 -4.45 -4.06
CA SER A 530 11.07 -4.92 -2.67
C SER A 530 10.74 -6.41 -2.58
N SER A 531 11.45 -7.13 -1.72
CA SER A 531 11.11 -8.51 -1.40
C SER A 531 9.85 -8.53 -0.53
N PHE A 532 8.75 -8.98 -1.12
CA PHE A 532 7.48 -9.07 -0.42
C PHE A 532 7.31 -10.43 0.25
N HIS A 533 7.30 -10.45 1.58
CA HIS A 533 6.88 -11.60 2.37
C HIS A 533 5.45 -11.36 2.83
N LEU A 534 4.50 -12.04 2.19
CA LEU A 534 3.10 -11.94 2.56
C LEU A 534 2.80 -12.86 3.76
N GLU A 535 2.57 -12.27 4.91
CA GLU A 535 1.96 -12.97 6.03
C GLU A 535 0.46 -13.08 5.80
N LEU A 536 -0.05 -14.31 5.79
CA LEU A 536 -1.49 -14.54 5.80
C LEU A 536 -1.98 -14.42 7.25
N PRO A 537 -2.65 -13.32 7.63
CA PRO A 537 -3.17 -13.17 8.98
C PRO A 537 -4.25 -14.23 9.24
N PRO A 538 -4.43 -14.69 10.49
CA PRO A 538 -5.48 -15.61 10.82
C PRO A 538 -6.85 -15.01 10.53
N TYR A 539 -7.83 -15.88 10.19
CA TYR A 539 -9.21 -15.43 10.00
C TYR A 539 -9.79 -14.90 11.32
N ARG A 540 -10.39 -13.72 11.24
CA ARG A 540 -11.02 -13.06 12.38
C ARG A 540 -12.51 -12.90 12.16
N ARG A 541 -13.30 -13.00 13.23
CA ARG A 541 -14.72 -12.64 13.15
C ARG A 541 -14.84 -11.11 13.13
N PRO A 542 -15.40 -10.51 12.05
CA PRO A 542 -15.50 -9.07 11.95
C PRO A 542 -16.49 -8.50 12.97
N GLN A 543 -16.19 -7.32 13.49
CA GLN A 543 -17.13 -6.58 14.35
C GLN A 543 -18.06 -5.72 13.48
N VAL A 544 -19.07 -6.36 12.86
CA VAL A 544 -19.91 -5.79 11.80
C VAL A 544 -20.42 -4.39 12.13
N GLY A 545 -21.01 -4.16 13.31
CA GLY A 545 -21.55 -2.84 13.68
C GLY A 545 -20.50 -1.75 13.74
N LYS A 546 -19.34 -2.01 14.37
CA LYS A 546 -18.24 -1.04 14.45
C LYS A 546 -17.61 -0.75 13.07
N VAL A 547 -17.51 -1.78 12.24
CA VAL A 547 -16.97 -1.65 10.87
C VAL A 547 -17.87 -0.77 10.02
N ILE A 548 -19.18 -0.98 10.04
CA ILE A 548 -20.14 -0.20 9.27
C ILE A 548 -20.09 1.27 9.70
N ILE A 549 -20.20 1.56 10.99
CA ILE A 549 -20.18 2.93 11.51
C ILE A 549 -18.87 3.63 11.11
N ARG A 550 -17.73 2.99 11.37
CA ARG A 550 -16.42 3.56 11.05
C ARG A 550 -16.21 3.78 9.55
N SER A 551 -16.66 2.86 8.71
CA SER A 551 -16.53 3.00 7.25
C SER A 551 -17.36 4.16 6.70
N ILE A 552 -18.58 4.38 7.24
CA ILE A 552 -19.42 5.49 6.82
C ILE A 552 -18.80 6.82 7.24
N PHE A 553 -18.42 6.99 8.52
CA PHE A 553 -17.92 8.26 9.01
C PHE A 553 -16.49 8.57 8.52
N ASP A 554 -15.57 7.62 8.58
CA ASP A 554 -14.15 7.88 8.28
C ASP A 554 -13.84 7.88 6.78
N ARG A 555 -14.60 7.11 5.97
CA ARG A 555 -14.35 6.97 4.54
C ARG A 555 -15.39 7.66 3.68
N THR A 556 -16.68 7.33 3.84
CA THR A 556 -17.74 7.82 2.96
C THR A 556 -17.94 9.33 3.09
N LEU A 557 -18.15 9.86 4.30
CA LEU A 557 -18.37 11.30 4.52
C LEU A 557 -17.11 12.13 4.18
N PHE A 558 -15.93 11.60 4.41
CA PHE A 558 -14.69 12.29 4.08
C PHE A 558 -14.50 12.45 2.56
N VAL A 559 -14.80 11.41 1.78
CA VAL A 559 -14.72 11.49 0.31
C VAL A 559 -15.83 12.37 -0.24
N LEU A 560 -17.04 12.26 0.30
CA LEU A 560 -18.18 13.11 -0.08
C LEU A 560 -17.88 14.60 0.16
N GLY A 561 -17.31 14.97 1.32
CA GLY A 561 -16.93 16.34 1.61
C GLY A 561 -15.97 16.93 0.58
N ARG A 562 -15.00 16.12 0.10
CA ARG A 562 -14.09 16.53 -0.98
C ARG A 562 -14.80 16.62 -2.33
N ALA A 563 -15.72 15.73 -2.64
CA ALA A 563 -16.49 15.80 -3.88
C ALA A 563 -17.32 17.09 -3.94
N ILE A 564 -17.97 17.46 -2.85
CA ILE A 564 -18.74 18.72 -2.73
C ILE A 564 -17.84 19.94 -2.96
N THR A 565 -16.65 20.00 -2.36
CA THR A 565 -15.75 21.16 -2.52
C THR A 565 -15.25 21.36 -3.95
N VAL A 566 -15.24 20.31 -4.77
CA VAL A 566 -14.84 20.38 -6.18
C VAL A 566 -16.05 20.56 -7.12
N ALA A 567 -17.16 19.91 -6.80
CA ALA A 567 -18.37 19.95 -7.64
C ALA A 567 -19.09 21.31 -7.59
N ALA A 568 -19.10 22.01 -6.46
CA ALA A 568 -19.78 23.30 -6.35
C ALA A 568 -19.19 24.38 -7.27
N PRO A 569 -17.86 24.65 -7.27
CA PRO A 569 -17.27 25.61 -8.22
C PRO A 569 -17.44 25.17 -9.69
N ALA A 570 -17.38 23.86 -9.93
CA ALA A 570 -17.54 23.35 -11.29
C ALA A 570 -18.98 23.54 -11.84
N GLY A 571 -20.00 23.31 -11.01
CA GLY A 571 -21.37 23.59 -11.37
C GLY A 571 -21.59 25.05 -11.76
N MET A 572 -20.94 25.98 -11.05
CA MET A 572 -20.91 27.39 -11.41
C MET A 572 -20.28 27.60 -12.80
N VAL A 573 -19.12 27.02 -13.05
CA VAL A 573 -18.40 27.15 -14.34
C VAL A 573 -19.24 26.55 -15.48
N ILE A 574 -19.83 25.37 -15.27
CA ILE A 574 -20.70 24.71 -16.28
C ILE A 574 -21.87 25.59 -16.63
N TRP A 575 -22.56 26.15 -15.63
CA TRP A 575 -23.71 27.03 -15.88
C TRP A 575 -23.29 28.30 -16.64
N VAL A 576 -22.21 28.95 -16.25
CA VAL A 576 -21.65 30.15 -16.91
C VAL A 576 -21.36 29.87 -18.39
N LEU A 577 -20.67 28.76 -18.68
CA LEU A 577 -20.31 28.37 -20.05
C LEU A 577 -21.53 28.03 -20.90
N ALA A 578 -22.60 27.45 -20.31
CA ALA A 578 -23.82 27.08 -21.01
C ALA A 578 -24.74 28.26 -21.27
N ASN A 579 -24.79 29.27 -20.39
CA ASN A 579 -25.76 30.35 -20.44
C ASN A 579 -25.19 31.68 -20.96
N ILE A 580 -23.86 31.86 -21.03
CA ILE A 580 -23.28 33.03 -21.68
C ILE A 580 -23.18 32.77 -23.18
N HIS A 581 -23.86 33.62 -23.99
CA HIS A 581 -23.88 33.55 -25.45
C HIS A 581 -22.97 34.65 -26.04
N ILE A 582 -22.22 34.28 -27.06
CA ILE A 582 -21.45 35.19 -27.92
C ILE A 582 -22.02 35.02 -29.35
N GLY A 583 -22.82 35.99 -29.80
CA GLY A 583 -23.68 35.80 -31.00
C GLY A 583 -24.77 34.75 -30.75
N ASP A 584 -24.95 33.82 -31.68
CA ASP A 584 -26.01 32.79 -31.61
C ASP A 584 -25.59 31.53 -30.86
N LEU A 585 -24.33 31.43 -30.44
CA LEU A 585 -23.76 30.24 -29.80
C LEU A 585 -23.37 30.48 -28.34
N SER A 586 -23.58 29.48 -27.49
CA SER A 586 -23.10 29.52 -26.10
C SER A 586 -21.56 29.49 -26.05
N LEU A 587 -21.00 30.03 -24.98
CA LEU A 587 -19.55 29.99 -24.76
C LEU A 587 -19.02 28.54 -24.72
N LEU A 588 -19.85 27.62 -24.23
CA LEU A 588 -19.56 26.17 -24.24
C LEU A 588 -19.40 25.66 -25.69
N ALA A 589 -20.29 26.04 -26.59
CA ALA A 589 -20.23 25.66 -28.01
C ALA A 589 -18.98 26.23 -28.70
N HIS A 590 -18.58 27.46 -28.40
CA HIS A 590 -17.33 28.02 -28.90
C HIS A 590 -16.11 27.28 -28.42
N CYS A 591 -16.04 26.92 -27.12
CA CYS A 591 -14.97 26.12 -26.57
C CYS A 591 -14.92 24.69 -27.17
N ALA A 592 -16.08 24.06 -27.36
CA ALA A 592 -16.19 22.78 -28.03
C ALA A 592 -15.70 22.84 -29.48
N GLY A 593 -16.11 23.90 -30.24
CA GLY A 593 -15.65 24.13 -31.61
C GLY A 593 -14.14 24.35 -31.72
N PHE A 594 -13.52 25.02 -30.74
CA PHE A 594 -12.08 25.17 -30.67
C PHE A 594 -11.36 23.84 -30.45
N LEU A 595 -11.94 22.95 -29.64
CA LEU A 595 -11.35 21.61 -29.36
C LEU A 595 -11.63 20.58 -30.46
N ASP A 596 -12.63 20.82 -31.34
CA ASP A 596 -13.14 19.85 -32.30
C ASP A 596 -12.08 19.30 -33.27
N PRO A 597 -11.16 20.10 -33.87
CA PRO A 597 -10.13 19.59 -34.75
C PRO A 597 -9.21 18.54 -34.07
N PHE A 598 -8.83 18.81 -32.81
CA PHE A 598 -8.02 17.90 -32.02
C PHE A 598 -8.85 16.66 -31.59
N ALA A 599 -10.08 16.88 -31.15
CA ALA A 599 -10.96 15.80 -30.72
C ALA A 599 -11.23 14.80 -31.87
N ARG A 600 -11.51 15.28 -33.08
CA ARG A 600 -11.69 14.43 -34.27
C ARG A 600 -10.45 13.63 -34.64
N PHE A 601 -9.26 14.19 -34.44
CA PHE A 601 -8.02 13.47 -34.67
C PHE A 601 -7.87 12.21 -33.78
N ILE A 602 -8.37 12.28 -32.55
CA ILE A 602 -8.36 11.16 -31.58
C ILE A 602 -9.65 10.31 -31.63
N GLY A 603 -10.56 10.57 -32.60
CA GLY A 603 -11.80 9.79 -32.76
C GLY A 603 -12.95 10.21 -31.85
N LEU A 604 -12.87 11.38 -31.25
CA LEU A 604 -13.93 12.03 -30.46
C LEU A 604 -14.45 13.26 -31.19
N ASP A 605 -15.44 13.97 -30.62
CA ASP A 605 -15.83 15.31 -31.03
C ASP A 605 -15.49 16.34 -29.96
N GLY A 606 -15.63 17.63 -30.30
CA GLY A 606 -15.32 18.74 -29.40
C GLY A 606 -16.22 18.77 -28.17
N TYR A 607 -17.49 18.38 -28.27
CA TYR A 607 -18.40 18.31 -27.14
C TYR A 607 -18.07 17.17 -26.18
N ILE A 608 -17.66 16.00 -26.70
CA ILE A 608 -17.20 14.87 -25.88
C ILE A 608 -16.00 15.30 -25.07
N LEU A 609 -14.97 15.88 -25.73
CA LEU A 609 -13.76 16.30 -25.03
C LEU A 609 -14.04 17.40 -23.99
N MET A 610 -14.92 18.35 -24.34
CA MET A 610 -15.35 19.40 -23.41
C MET A 610 -16.11 18.82 -22.20
N ALA A 611 -16.98 17.83 -22.42
CA ALA A 611 -17.69 17.15 -21.35
C ALA A 611 -16.74 16.42 -20.38
N PHE A 612 -15.68 15.80 -20.86
CA PHE A 612 -14.65 15.23 -19.99
C PHE A 612 -13.87 16.30 -19.20
N ILE A 613 -13.56 17.43 -19.82
CA ILE A 613 -12.88 18.56 -19.14
C ILE A 613 -13.77 19.11 -18.01
N LEU A 614 -15.03 19.37 -18.32
CA LEU A 614 -16.01 19.86 -17.33
C LEU A 614 -16.42 18.79 -16.32
N GLY A 615 -16.31 17.50 -16.68
CA GLY A 615 -16.50 16.34 -15.83
C GLY A 615 -15.35 16.06 -14.86
N PHE A 616 -14.27 16.85 -14.89
CA PHE A 616 -13.13 16.71 -13.97
C PHE A 616 -13.52 16.65 -12.47
N PRO A 617 -14.53 17.40 -11.97
CA PRO A 617 -14.97 17.28 -10.58
C PRO A 617 -15.48 15.89 -10.22
N ALA A 618 -16.29 15.30 -11.09
CA ALA A 618 -16.93 14.02 -10.91
C ALA A 618 -17.26 13.39 -12.28
N ASN A 619 -16.77 12.18 -12.51
CA ASN A 619 -16.91 11.49 -13.82
C ASN A 619 -18.38 11.17 -14.16
N GLU A 620 -19.26 11.15 -13.17
CA GLU A 620 -20.69 10.86 -13.30
C GLU A 620 -21.46 11.94 -14.08
N ILE A 621 -20.94 13.18 -14.12
CA ILE A 621 -21.61 14.30 -14.79
C ILE A 621 -21.25 14.39 -16.29
N VAL A 622 -20.38 13.55 -16.81
CA VAL A 622 -19.95 13.59 -18.23
C VAL A 622 -21.12 13.38 -19.17
N VAL A 623 -21.97 12.36 -18.97
CA VAL A 623 -23.14 12.09 -19.81
C VAL A 623 -24.17 13.20 -19.70
N PRO A 624 -24.57 13.68 -18.52
CA PRO A 624 -25.46 14.86 -18.38
C PRO A 624 -24.93 16.12 -19.07
N ILE A 625 -23.61 16.37 -19.03
CA ILE A 625 -23.01 17.52 -19.75
C ILE A 625 -23.11 17.32 -21.26
N LEU A 626 -22.92 16.12 -21.79
CA LEU A 626 -23.10 15.80 -23.21
C LEU A 626 -24.54 16.04 -23.66
N ILE A 627 -25.51 15.51 -22.89
CA ILE A 627 -26.93 15.72 -23.17
C ILE A 627 -27.24 17.22 -23.20
N MET A 628 -26.87 17.96 -22.17
CA MET A 628 -27.03 19.40 -22.07
C MET A 628 -26.43 20.13 -23.27
N SER A 629 -25.22 19.72 -23.69
CA SER A 629 -24.49 20.38 -24.78
C SER A 629 -25.15 20.13 -26.14
N TYR A 630 -25.55 18.90 -26.43
CA TYR A 630 -26.21 18.55 -27.70
C TYR A 630 -27.64 19.09 -27.81
N MET A 631 -28.36 19.21 -26.70
CA MET A 631 -29.69 19.80 -26.65
C MET A 631 -29.67 21.34 -26.56
N ALA A 632 -28.46 21.95 -26.42
CA ALA A 632 -28.30 23.37 -26.11
C ALA A 632 -29.11 23.80 -24.86
N ALA A 633 -29.25 22.92 -23.86
CA ALA A 633 -29.97 23.18 -22.62
C ALA A 633 -29.08 24.00 -21.67
N GLY A 634 -29.64 25.04 -21.04
CA GLY A 634 -28.91 25.91 -20.12
C GLY A 634 -28.61 25.27 -18.75
N LYS A 635 -29.01 24.03 -18.50
CA LYS A 635 -28.83 23.29 -17.24
C LYS A 635 -28.60 21.82 -17.49
N LEU A 636 -27.95 21.13 -16.52
CA LEU A 636 -27.73 19.67 -16.57
C LEU A 636 -29.06 18.94 -16.71
N THR A 637 -29.13 18.06 -17.71
CA THR A 637 -30.37 17.33 -18.08
C THR A 637 -30.05 15.84 -18.17
N ASP A 638 -31.00 14.98 -17.85
CA ASP A 638 -30.95 13.54 -18.05
C ASP A 638 -32.08 13.10 -19.00
N LEU A 639 -31.85 12.00 -19.70
CA LEU A 639 -32.85 11.33 -20.52
C LEU A 639 -33.08 9.93 -19.91
N GLU A 640 -34.33 9.64 -19.56
CA GLU A 640 -34.68 8.37 -18.91
C GLU A 640 -34.60 7.19 -19.88
N SER A 641 -34.74 7.43 -21.18
CA SER A 641 -34.76 6.40 -22.23
C SER A 641 -33.41 6.28 -22.94
N LEU A 642 -32.80 5.09 -22.88
CA LEU A 642 -31.56 4.77 -23.64
C LEU A 642 -31.77 4.91 -25.16
N SER A 643 -32.96 4.69 -25.68
CA SER A 643 -33.30 4.84 -27.11
C SER A 643 -33.27 6.30 -27.54
N GLU A 644 -33.81 7.21 -26.73
CA GLU A 644 -33.76 8.66 -27.00
C GLU A 644 -32.31 9.15 -26.93
N LEU A 645 -31.54 8.69 -25.96
CA LEU A 645 -30.13 9.03 -25.83
C LEU A 645 -29.31 8.55 -27.02
N HIS A 646 -29.56 7.33 -27.52
CA HIS A 646 -28.94 6.80 -28.73
C HIS A 646 -29.26 7.68 -29.94
N THR A 647 -30.53 8.03 -30.11
CA THR A 647 -31.00 8.89 -31.23
C THR A 647 -30.33 10.26 -31.16
N LEU A 648 -30.25 10.86 -29.97
CA LEU A 648 -29.59 12.14 -29.77
C LEU A 648 -28.12 12.08 -30.20
N PHE A 649 -27.38 11.02 -29.79
CA PHE A 649 -25.97 10.90 -30.11
C PHE A 649 -25.72 10.63 -31.59
N VAL A 650 -26.50 9.74 -32.21
CA VAL A 650 -26.41 9.46 -33.66
C VAL A 650 -26.72 10.69 -34.49
N ASN A 651 -27.74 11.46 -34.14
CA ASN A 651 -28.08 12.72 -34.81
C ASN A 651 -26.97 13.78 -34.72
N ASN A 652 -26.12 13.70 -33.68
CA ASN A 652 -24.95 14.55 -33.52
C ASN A 652 -23.67 13.94 -34.08
N GLY A 653 -23.78 12.92 -34.95
CA GLY A 653 -22.67 12.37 -35.72
C GLY A 653 -21.87 11.28 -35.03
N TRP A 654 -22.37 10.67 -33.93
CA TRP A 654 -21.71 9.54 -33.33
C TRP A 654 -21.73 8.31 -34.24
N THR A 655 -20.57 7.70 -34.38
CA THR A 655 -20.38 6.42 -35.06
C THR A 655 -19.96 5.35 -34.04
N TRP A 656 -19.93 4.11 -34.46
CA TRP A 656 -19.38 3.02 -33.61
C TRP A 656 -17.91 3.28 -33.21
N LEU A 657 -17.11 3.95 -34.09
CA LEU A 657 -15.73 4.36 -33.77
C LEU A 657 -15.71 5.39 -32.65
N THR A 658 -16.58 6.40 -32.73
CA THR A 658 -16.71 7.43 -31.66
C THR A 658 -17.08 6.77 -30.33
N ALA A 659 -18.00 5.79 -30.35
CA ALA A 659 -18.35 5.03 -29.16
C ALA A 659 -17.16 4.25 -28.59
N VAL A 660 -16.39 3.54 -29.42
CA VAL A 660 -15.17 2.82 -28.97
C VAL A 660 -14.14 3.79 -28.41
N CYS A 661 -13.85 4.90 -29.09
CA CYS A 661 -12.89 5.90 -28.60
C CYS A 661 -13.36 6.55 -27.29
N THR A 662 -14.66 6.78 -27.12
CA THR A 662 -15.23 7.31 -25.87
C THR A 662 -15.12 6.31 -24.73
N ILE A 663 -15.34 5.00 -24.97
CA ILE A 663 -15.09 3.93 -23.98
C ILE A 663 -13.63 3.90 -23.57
N LEU A 664 -12.71 3.90 -24.54
CA LEU A 664 -11.27 3.88 -24.27
C LEU A 664 -10.81 5.13 -23.51
N PHE A 665 -11.32 6.31 -23.92
CA PHE A 665 -10.98 7.56 -23.24
C PHE A 665 -11.58 7.62 -21.83
N THR A 666 -12.83 7.15 -21.63
CA THR A 666 -13.44 7.01 -20.30
C THR A 666 -12.60 6.14 -19.37
N LEU A 667 -11.98 5.07 -19.90
CA LEU A 667 -11.11 4.19 -19.12
C LEU A 667 -9.77 4.85 -18.80
N LEU A 668 -9.15 5.56 -19.75
CA LEU A 668 -7.74 5.95 -19.73
C LEU A 668 -7.51 7.45 -19.49
N HIS A 669 -8.56 8.28 -19.31
CA HIS A 669 -8.40 9.71 -19.07
C HIS A 669 -7.95 10.03 -17.63
N TRP A 670 -7.70 11.29 -17.35
CA TRP A 670 -7.22 11.82 -16.06
C TRP A 670 -8.10 11.42 -14.87
N PRO A 671 -7.55 11.41 -13.65
CA PRO A 671 -8.32 11.18 -12.42
C PRO A 671 -9.27 12.35 -12.15
N CYS A 672 -10.41 12.08 -11.51
CA CYS A 672 -11.32 13.14 -11.06
C CYS A 672 -10.65 14.06 -10.01
N GLY A 673 -11.20 15.26 -9.83
CA GLY A 673 -10.67 16.29 -8.93
C GLY A 673 -10.49 15.80 -7.50
N THR A 674 -11.41 14.99 -6.98
CA THR A 674 -11.31 14.37 -5.65
C THR A 674 -10.09 13.45 -5.56
N THR A 675 -9.84 12.64 -6.58
CA THR A 675 -8.66 11.75 -6.64
C THR A 675 -7.38 12.57 -6.77
N PHE A 676 -7.34 13.59 -7.62
CA PHE A 676 -6.20 14.49 -7.79
C PHE A 676 -5.80 15.16 -6.47
N LEU A 677 -6.77 15.75 -5.74
CA LEU A 677 -6.51 16.35 -4.42
C LEU A 677 -6.05 15.31 -3.38
N THR A 678 -6.55 14.08 -3.49
CA THR A 678 -6.11 12.98 -2.61
C THR A 678 -4.65 12.61 -2.90
N ILE A 679 -4.25 12.48 -4.17
CA ILE A 679 -2.87 12.21 -4.58
C ILE A 679 -1.94 13.33 -4.08
N LYS A 680 -2.33 14.61 -4.26
CA LYS A 680 -1.56 15.75 -3.72
C LYS A 680 -1.34 15.61 -2.21
N LYS A 681 -2.37 15.21 -1.46
CA LYS A 681 -2.29 15.04 0.00
C LYS A 681 -1.44 13.84 0.40
N GLU A 682 -1.57 12.68 -0.28
CA GLU A 682 -0.83 11.47 0.04
C GLU A 682 0.66 11.55 -0.33
N THR A 683 0.97 12.21 -1.44
CA THR A 683 2.36 12.38 -1.90
C THR A 683 3.04 13.63 -1.33
N GLN A 684 2.29 14.55 -0.69
CA GLN A 684 2.74 15.87 -0.23
C GLN A 684 3.44 16.68 -1.34
N SER A 685 3.12 16.42 -2.61
CA SER A 685 3.81 16.97 -3.77
C SER A 685 2.86 17.30 -4.90
N MET A 686 2.87 18.57 -5.35
CA MET A 686 2.12 18.99 -6.54
C MET A 686 2.69 18.35 -7.82
N LYS A 687 4.00 18.14 -7.88
CA LYS A 687 4.67 17.48 -9.01
C LYS A 687 4.08 16.10 -9.29
N TRP A 688 3.93 15.26 -8.26
CA TRP A 688 3.39 13.91 -8.43
C TRP A 688 1.89 13.92 -8.75
N ALA A 689 1.14 14.87 -8.23
CA ALA A 689 -0.26 15.07 -8.60
C ALA A 689 -0.39 15.44 -10.09
N LEU A 690 0.44 16.34 -10.62
CA LEU A 690 0.45 16.68 -12.04
C LEU A 690 0.90 15.51 -12.93
N ILE A 691 1.89 14.74 -12.50
CA ILE A 691 2.33 13.52 -13.20
C ILE A 691 1.19 12.49 -13.24
N SER A 692 0.42 12.33 -12.15
CA SER A 692 -0.73 11.43 -12.11
C SER A 692 -1.88 11.87 -13.01
N PHE A 693 -1.97 13.14 -13.35
CA PHE A 693 -2.90 13.67 -14.35
C PHE A 693 -2.37 13.44 -15.77
N ALA A 694 -1.08 13.72 -16.00
CA ALA A 694 -0.47 13.66 -17.34
C ALA A 694 -0.35 12.24 -17.88
N ILE A 695 0.05 11.25 -17.06
CA ILE A 695 0.27 9.87 -17.52
C ILE A 695 -0.99 9.25 -18.14
N PRO A 696 -2.16 9.20 -17.47
CA PRO A 696 -3.35 8.61 -18.08
C PRO A 696 -3.87 9.45 -19.23
N THR A 697 -3.78 10.77 -19.17
CA THR A 697 -4.18 11.67 -20.27
C THR A 697 -3.41 11.36 -21.55
N ILE A 698 -2.09 11.32 -21.47
CA ILE A 698 -1.22 11.01 -22.62
C ILE A 698 -1.50 9.61 -23.11
N THR A 699 -1.64 8.64 -22.21
CA THR A 699 -1.96 7.25 -22.56
C THR A 699 -3.30 7.14 -23.27
N GLY A 700 -4.34 7.82 -22.76
CA GLY A 700 -5.68 7.84 -23.38
C GLY A 700 -5.66 8.46 -24.77
N ILE A 701 -4.99 9.60 -24.94
CA ILE A 701 -4.82 10.26 -26.25
C ILE A 701 -4.12 9.34 -27.24
N ILE A 702 -2.99 8.71 -26.85
CA ILE A 702 -2.23 7.83 -27.74
C ILE A 702 -3.05 6.62 -28.13
N VAL A 703 -3.73 5.95 -27.20
CA VAL A 703 -4.54 4.77 -27.48
C VAL A 703 -5.71 5.11 -28.40
N CYS A 704 -6.43 6.19 -28.11
CA CYS A 704 -7.54 6.66 -28.97
C CYS A 704 -7.05 7.06 -30.38
N MET A 705 -5.93 7.78 -30.47
CA MET A 705 -5.30 8.17 -31.72
C MET A 705 -4.92 6.95 -32.59
N ILE A 706 -4.26 5.96 -31.97
CA ILE A 706 -3.88 4.72 -32.67
C ILE A 706 -5.14 3.99 -33.15
N THR A 707 -6.14 3.83 -32.29
CA THR A 707 -7.39 3.13 -32.62
C THR A 707 -8.13 3.85 -33.75
N ALA A 708 -8.34 5.16 -33.64
CA ALA A 708 -9.07 5.95 -34.63
C ALA A 708 -8.39 5.92 -36.01
N ASN A 709 -7.08 6.17 -36.04
CA ASN A 709 -6.35 6.23 -37.32
C ASN A 709 -6.17 4.83 -37.95
N THR A 710 -5.98 3.78 -37.14
CA THR A 710 -5.92 2.40 -37.68
C THR A 710 -7.25 2.01 -38.35
N ILE A 711 -8.38 2.29 -37.70
CA ILE A 711 -9.71 1.96 -38.24
C ILE A 711 -10.01 2.75 -39.52
N ARG A 712 -9.64 4.05 -39.57
CA ARG A 712 -9.76 4.90 -40.74
C ARG A 712 -8.89 4.40 -41.92
N LEU A 713 -7.64 4.01 -41.63
CA LEU A 713 -6.72 3.44 -42.66
C LEU A 713 -7.23 2.13 -43.24
N LEU A 714 -7.94 1.33 -42.44
CA LEU A 714 -8.55 0.08 -42.89
C LEU A 714 -9.85 0.30 -43.69
N GLY A 715 -10.32 1.55 -43.85
CA GLY A 715 -11.53 1.89 -44.60
C GLY A 715 -12.81 1.31 -44.03
N LEU A 716 -12.85 1.08 -42.69
CA LEU A 716 -14.01 0.53 -41.99
C LEU A 716 -15.03 1.58 -41.60
N ILE A 717 -14.73 2.85 -41.85
CA ILE A 717 -15.61 4.03 -41.66
C ILE A 717 -15.33 5.02 -42.79
#